data_3fdd710f90968d9cdb9698eb42b62e43
#
_entry.id   3fdd710f90968d9cdb9698eb42b62e43
#
_cell.length_a   1.000
_cell.length_b   1.000
_cell.length_c   1.000
_cell.angle_alpha   90.00
_cell.angle_beta   90.00
_cell.angle_gamma   90.00
#
_symmetry.space_group_name_H-M   'P 1'
#
loop_
_entity.id
_entity.type
_entity.pdbx_description
1 polymer ?
#
loop_
_entity_poly.entity_id
_entity_poly.type
_entity_poly.pdbx_seq_one_letter_code
_entity_poly.pdbx_strand_id
1 'polypeptide(L)'
;MVVLLTSRRIKTTLTVLSRLLMRRVNTAMFAGFIVAVAPLFVYAQDPMRSWQWQNPLPQGNSINSLRFASDKRHGWAVGGDGIVLATNDGGFTWEPQDCPANTTLYGLYVKDRSRVVVSGARGVILTTKNGGRKWVSRPTGTRDHLFAVTFAPDDPLHGWAVGTFGAIIATTDGGNTWKLQTTHTRAHLFSVAFSDTKTGIAVGSRGALLVTNNGGAEWRQLKSVGDSALTGVIFVSSAEAIVVGYHGTILRTNDGGETWTPINSLVTTDLYAVYFSDEMHGWAAGDSGVILTTGDGGNIWLPVNVRTNPRIGTVYFADESLGWAAGADGLVVRSDDGGLSWRRLTDGGRDDLANIFFIDNSHGWAVGEHGRILFTNSGGKSWTVRPSGTTESLNAVSFVNEKTGWIVGNKGTILHSVNAGVTWSAVTGPVKEDLFGVSFVSVANGWVVGARGAIWHTKDEGATWQFQQTNSLNWLEDVSFVDELHGVAVGSGGAILRTEDGGETWKRVDRNLKEWLYALVFADAQRGYIVGARGIVLRTDDGGETWKDLESGVSGNLFAVAVAGRNDVLVTGEQGRIIHSKDGGQTWELQPSITSTSLFSVAYRGGNNIWVAGRGGAILRRLEPIATVSIPVSRIPPLLRGGSAKTQFDGGEPVDDGDIPKALPPKKPVKP
;
A
#
# COMPACT_ATOMS: atom_id res chain seq x y z
N MET A 1 23.75 8.34 -33.19
CA MET A 1 25.13 8.82 -33.41
C MET A 1 25.73 9.60 -32.24
N VAL A 2 24.97 10.00 -31.23
CA VAL A 2 25.46 10.74 -30.04
C VAL A 2 25.90 9.81 -28.89
N VAL A 3 25.42 8.56 -28.83
CA VAL A 3 25.72 7.60 -27.76
C VAL A 3 27.08 6.87 -27.94
N LEU A 4 27.63 6.87 -29.17
CA LEU A 4 28.91 6.20 -29.44
C LEU A 4 30.15 7.07 -29.18
N LEU A 5 30.01 8.38 -29.00
CA LEU A 5 31.12 9.31 -28.73
C LEU A 5 31.52 9.39 -27.25
N THR A 6 30.62 9.03 -26.32
CA THR A 6 30.91 9.05 -24.86
C THR A 6 31.73 7.86 -24.41
N SER A 7 31.60 6.69 -25.06
CA SER A 7 32.34 5.48 -24.70
C SER A 7 33.83 5.51 -25.09
N ARG A 8 34.18 6.23 -26.14
CA ARG A 8 35.60 6.36 -26.59
C ARG A 8 36.43 7.31 -25.71
N ARG A 9 35.84 8.39 -25.17
CA ARG A 9 36.58 9.31 -24.28
C ARG A 9 36.87 8.70 -22.90
N ILE A 10 36.00 7.87 -22.38
CA ILE A 10 36.23 7.20 -21.09
C ILE A 10 37.36 6.14 -21.21
N LYS A 11 37.44 5.40 -22.32
CA LYS A 11 38.53 4.44 -22.57
C LYS A 11 39.89 5.10 -22.70
N THR A 12 39.95 6.28 -23.33
CA THR A 12 41.22 7.01 -23.54
C THR A 12 41.76 7.60 -22.24
N THR A 13 40.87 8.12 -21.37
CA THR A 13 41.25 8.70 -20.06
C THR A 13 41.74 7.63 -19.09
N LEU A 14 41.13 6.45 -19.07
CA LEU A 14 41.58 5.31 -18.24
C LEU A 14 42.95 4.76 -18.69
N THR A 15 43.24 4.74 -20.00
CA THR A 15 44.53 4.26 -20.54
C THR A 15 45.65 5.24 -20.27
N VAL A 16 45.41 6.55 -20.22
CA VAL A 16 46.40 7.56 -19.89
C VAL A 16 46.70 7.57 -18.39
N LEU A 17 45.70 7.41 -17.50
CA LEU A 17 45.92 7.30 -16.05
C LEU A 17 46.71 6.02 -15.68
N SER A 18 46.45 4.89 -16.34
CA SER A 18 47.19 3.66 -16.07
C SER A 18 48.67 3.75 -16.48
N ARG A 19 49.03 4.49 -17.53
CA ARG A 19 50.40 4.71 -17.97
C ARG A 19 51.20 5.69 -17.11
N LEU A 20 50.55 6.63 -16.43
CA LEU A 20 51.16 7.60 -15.51
C LEU A 20 51.40 7.00 -14.11
N LEU A 21 50.58 6.06 -13.65
CA LEU A 21 50.76 5.39 -12.35
C LEU A 21 51.81 4.25 -12.37
N MET A 22 52.11 3.64 -13.52
CA MET A 22 53.06 2.55 -13.62
C MET A 22 54.54 2.96 -13.57
N ARG A 23 54.87 4.24 -13.45
CA ARG A 23 56.26 4.68 -13.43
C ARG A 23 56.88 4.92 -12.05
N ARG A 24 56.16 4.72 -10.94
CA ARG A 24 56.69 5.03 -9.58
C ARG A 24 56.17 4.20 -8.41
N VAL A 25 55.74 2.95 -8.56
CA VAL A 25 55.38 2.13 -7.38
C VAL A 25 55.87 0.70 -7.52
N ASN A 26 56.56 0.20 -6.48
CA ASN A 26 57.12 -1.14 -6.36
C ASN A 26 56.04 -2.24 -6.35
N THR A 27 56.29 -3.37 -6.97
CA THR A 27 55.41 -4.49 -7.31
C THR A 27 54.70 -5.17 -6.12
N ALA A 28 55.07 -4.87 -4.88
CA ALA A 28 54.45 -5.48 -3.68
C ALA A 28 53.16 -4.79 -3.17
N MET A 29 52.83 -3.57 -3.65
CA MET A 29 51.60 -2.85 -3.24
C MET A 29 50.41 -3.02 -4.22
N PHE A 30 50.64 -3.68 -5.36
CA PHE A 30 49.60 -3.75 -6.42
C PHE A 30 48.56 -4.84 -6.20
N ALA A 31 48.84 -5.87 -5.40
CA ALA A 31 47.88 -6.94 -5.13
C ALA A 31 46.79 -6.55 -4.12
N GLY A 32 47.04 -5.53 -3.26
CA GLY A 32 46.07 -5.05 -2.26
C GLY A 32 45.06 -4.02 -2.79
N PHE A 33 45.41 -3.29 -3.87
CA PHE A 33 44.59 -2.17 -4.36
C PHE A 33 43.52 -2.58 -5.41
N ILE A 34 43.76 -3.70 -6.13
CA ILE A 34 42.80 -4.20 -7.14
C ILE A 34 41.59 -4.91 -6.49
N VAL A 35 41.76 -5.43 -5.27
CA VAL A 35 40.67 -6.12 -4.53
C VAL A 35 39.70 -5.13 -3.83
N ALA A 36 40.14 -3.89 -3.58
CA ALA A 36 39.33 -2.90 -2.85
C ALA A 36 38.42 -1.99 -3.72
N VAL A 37 38.57 -2.01 -5.05
CA VAL A 37 37.80 -1.13 -5.96
C VAL A 37 36.69 -1.87 -6.71
N ALA A 38 36.62 -3.20 -6.63
CA ALA A 38 35.63 -4.00 -7.34
C ALA A 38 34.25 -4.17 -6.66
N PRO A 39 34.01 -3.86 -5.38
CA PRO A 39 32.66 -4.07 -4.80
C PRO A 39 31.81 -2.81 -4.61
N LEU A 40 32.01 -1.71 -5.35
CA LEU A 40 31.27 -0.46 -5.09
C LEU A 40 30.22 -0.09 -6.14
N PHE A 41 29.79 -1.02 -6.98
CA PHE A 41 28.60 -0.86 -7.81
C PHE A 41 27.61 -2.03 -7.61
N VAL A 42 27.18 -2.24 -6.36
CA VAL A 42 25.84 -2.82 -6.16
C VAL A 42 24.87 -1.66 -6.38
N TYR A 43 24.38 -1.51 -7.59
CA TYR A 43 23.14 -0.79 -7.80
C TYR A 43 22.09 -1.55 -7.01
N ALA A 44 21.70 -1.04 -5.83
CA ALA A 44 20.43 -1.40 -5.26
C ALA A 44 19.40 -1.03 -6.34
N GLN A 45 18.74 -2.04 -6.91
CA GLN A 45 17.65 -1.79 -7.85
C GLN A 45 16.62 -0.95 -7.11
N ASP A 46 16.30 0.21 -7.65
CA ASP A 46 15.24 1.07 -7.16
C ASP A 46 13.92 0.29 -7.32
N PRO A 47 13.23 -0.10 -6.22
CA PRO A 47 11.99 -0.86 -6.32
C PRO A 47 10.93 -0.10 -7.12
N MET A 48 11.01 1.23 -7.19
CA MET A 48 10.13 2.10 -7.96
C MET A 48 10.25 1.90 -9.47
N ARG A 49 11.35 1.29 -9.97
CA ARG A 49 11.55 1.02 -11.40
C ARG A 49 11.11 -0.36 -11.84
N SER A 50 10.90 -1.30 -10.91
CA SER A 50 10.54 -2.69 -11.26
C SER A 50 9.04 -2.91 -11.43
N TRP A 51 8.20 -2.08 -10.80
CA TRP A 51 6.74 -2.15 -10.85
C TRP A 51 6.13 -0.80 -11.23
N GLN A 52 5.01 -0.83 -11.94
CA GLN A 52 4.24 0.36 -12.32
C GLN A 52 2.79 0.20 -11.90
N TRP A 53 2.23 1.23 -11.26
CA TRP A 53 0.81 1.36 -11.03
C TRP A 53 0.05 1.47 -12.35
N GLN A 54 -1.03 0.74 -12.46
CA GLN A 54 -1.94 0.77 -13.60
C GLN A 54 -3.34 1.20 -13.21
N ASN A 55 -3.70 0.99 -11.95
CA ASN A 55 -4.94 1.45 -11.32
C ASN A 55 -4.77 1.45 -9.79
N PRO A 56 -5.29 2.47 -9.06
CA PRO A 56 -5.63 3.80 -9.58
C PRO A 56 -4.39 4.58 -10.00
N LEU A 57 -4.58 5.63 -10.78
CA LEU A 57 -3.49 6.50 -11.22
C LEU A 57 -3.46 7.81 -10.42
N PRO A 58 -2.26 8.41 -10.16
CA PRO A 58 -0.91 7.94 -10.53
C PRO A 58 -0.41 6.79 -9.63
N GLN A 59 -1.08 6.53 -8.50
CA GLN A 59 -0.76 5.46 -7.56
C GLN A 59 -1.90 5.29 -6.53
N GLY A 60 -1.95 4.15 -5.82
CA GLY A 60 -3.00 3.81 -4.86
C GLY A 60 -2.60 3.85 -3.39
N ASN A 61 -1.35 4.17 -3.05
CA ASN A 61 -0.93 4.26 -1.65
C ASN A 61 -1.59 5.47 -0.97
N SER A 62 -1.95 5.33 0.31
CA SER A 62 -2.55 6.42 1.08
C SER A 62 -1.66 7.65 1.10
N ILE A 63 -2.25 8.83 0.93
CA ILE A 63 -1.62 10.13 1.06
C ILE A 63 -1.87 10.65 2.48
N ASN A 64 -0.79 10.91 3.23
CA ASN A 64 -0.85 11.34 4.61
C ASN A 64 -0.73 12.87 4.76
N SER A 65 -0.02 13.53 3.86
CA SER A 65 0.10 14.98 3.87
C SER A 65 0.23 15.54 2.45
N LEU A 66 -0.37 16.71 2.22
CA LEU A 66 -0.37 17.43 0.96
C LEU A 66 -0.24 18.94 1.25
N ARG A 67 0.68 19.62 0.55
CA ARG A 67 0.91 21.08 0.67
C ARG A 67 1.37 21.65 -0.66
N PHE A 68 1.06 22.95 -0.87
CA PHE A 68 1.50 23.70 -2.03
C PHE A 68 2.43 24.86 -1.64
N ALA A 69 3.28 25.27 -2.56
CA ALA A 69 4.00 26.52 -2.48
C ALA A 69 3.04 27.71 -2.68
N SER A 70 3.48 28.91 -2.29
CA SER A 70 2.68 30.14 -2.40
C SER A 70 2.23 30.50 -3.81
N ASP A 71 2.87 29.93 -4.85
CA ASP A 71 2.47 30.11 -6.25
C ASP A 71 1.23 29.29 -6.65
N LYS A 72 0.70 28.46 -5.74
CA LYS A 72 -0.51 27.61 -5.91
C LYS A 72 -0.42 26.58 -7.06
N ARG A 73 0.74 26.48 -7.70
CA ARG A 73 1.01 25.59 -8.83
C ARG A 73 1.90 24.42 -8.45
N HIS A 74 2.99 24.70 -7.69
CA HIS A 74 3.91 23.66 -7.24
C HIS A 74 3.42 23.10 -5.91
N GLY A 75 3.17 21.79 -5.89
CA GLY A 75 2.70 21.07 -4.71
C GLY A 75 3.38 19.72 -4.55
N TRP A 76 3.35 19.22 -3.32
CA TRP A 76 3.85 17.89 -2.98
C TRP A 76 2.81 17.16 -2.14
N ALA A 77 2.79 15.84 -2.31
CA ALA A 77 2.03 14.92 -1.49
C ALA A 77 2.94 13.75 -1.07
N VAL A 78 2.82 13.33 0.19
CA VAL A 78 3.62 12.24 0.75
C VAL A 78 2.72 11.21 1.44
N GLY A 79 3.16 9.94 1.48
CA GLY A 79 2.29 8.89 2.00
C GLY A 79 2.96 7.56 2.27
N GLY A 80 2.17 6.49 2.17
CA GLY A 80 2.59 5.12 2.38
C GLY A 80 3.76 4.71 1.48
N ASP A 81 4.56 3.76 1.95
CA ASP A 81 5.64 3.11 1.19
C ASP A 81 6.68 4.05 0.59
N GLY A 82 6.89 5.21 1.23
CA GLY A 82 7.87 6.20 0.78
C GLY A 82 7.42 7.03 -0.42
N ILE A 83 6.14 7.00 -0.78
CA ILE A 83 5.66 7.77 -1.93
C ILE A 83 5.84 9.27 -1.72
N VAL A 84 6.42 9.92 -2.70
CA VAL A 84 6.46 11.37 -2.86
C VAL A 84 5.93 11.70 -4.24
N LEU A 85 4.85 12.46 -4.32
CA LEU A 85 4.30 12.99 -5.56
C LEU A 85 4.57 14.48 -5.64
N ALA A 86 4.81 15.00 -6.84
CA ALA A 86 4.91 16.43 -7.10
C ALA A 86 3.99 16.84 -8.24
N THR A 87 3.52 18.07 -8.20
CA THR A 87 2.76 18.74 -9.26
C THR A 87 3.35 20.10 -9.57
N ASN A 88 3.18 20.58 -10.81
CA ASN A 88 3.58 21.91 -11.26
C ASN A 88 2.43 22.67 -11.94
N ASP A 89 1.23 22.08 -11.91
CA ASP A 89 0.04 22.60 -12.61
C ASP A 89 -1.16 22.83 -11.64
N GLY A 90 -0.93 22.89 -10.33
CA GLY A 90 -1.98 23.08 -9.33
C GLY A 90 -2.71 21.77 -8.98
N GLY A 91 -2.03 20.64 -9.13
CA GLY A 91 -2.52 19.34 -8.75
C GLY A 91 -3.40 18.63 -9.79
N PHE A 92 -3.48 19.18 -11.02
CA PHE A 92 -4.19 18.49 -12.11
C PHE A 92 -3.47 17.22 -12.54
N THR A 93 -2.13 17.26 -12.55
CA THR A 93 -1.29 16.09 -12.75
C THR A 93 -0.29 15.93 -11.61
N TRP A 94 0.01 14.69 -11.26
CA TRP A 94 0.94 14.34 -10.20
C TRP A 94 1.98 13.34 -10.71
N GLU A 95 3.25 13.61 -10.46
CA GLU A 95 4.37 12.76 -10.87
C GLU A 95 5.11 12.21 -9.66
N PRO A 96 5.40 10.90 -9.60
CA PRO A 96 6.24 10.32 -8.57
C PRO A 96 7.66 10.89 -8.64
N GLN A 97 8.25 11.17 -7.47
CA GLN A 97 9.64 11.58 -7.32
C GLN A 97 10.48 10.47 -6.69
N ASP A 98 11.74 10.35 -7.13
CA ASP A 98 12.71 9.42 -6.54
C ASP A 98 13.00 9.83 -5.09
N CYS A 99 12.64 8.97 -4.15
CA CYS A 99 12.78 9.19 -2.72
C CYS A 99 13.70 8.12 -2.10
N PRO A 100 14.69 8.48 -1.27
CA PRO A 100 15.60 7.52 -0.66
C PRO A 100 14.98 6.73 0.52
N ALA A 101 13.73 7.00 0.88
CA ALA A 101 13.01 6.28 1.93
C ALA A 101 12.01 5.29 1.31
N ASN A 102 11.97 4.08 1.85
CA ASN A 102 11.02 3.01 1.53
C ASN A 102 10.06 2.73 2.71
N THR A 103 9.74 3.75 3.47
CA THR A 103 8.90 3.68 4.67
C THR A 103 7.87 4.79 4.64
N THR A 104 6.78 4.65 5.40
CA THR A 104 5.70 5.62 5.44
C THR A 104 6.19 7.02 5.78
N LEU A 105 5.80 7.99 4.97
CA LEU A 105 6.01 9.42 5.17
C LEU A 105 4.71 10.04 5.70
N TYR A 106 4.80 10.86 6.73
CA TYR A 106 3.61 11.38 7.44
C TYR A 106 3.43 12.88 7.31
N GLY A 107 4.46 13.67 7.60
CA GLY A 107 4.40 15.12 7.66
C GLY A 107 5.13 15.79 6.51
N LEU A 108 4.61 16.94 6.09
CA LEU A 108 5.13 17.71 4.96
C LEU A 108 5.10 19.21 5.29
N TYR A 109 6.25 19.87 5.14
CA TYR A 109 6.38 21.31 5.15
C TYR A 109 6.95 21.80 3.82
N VAL A 110 6.28 22.75 3.19
CA VAL A 110 6.70 23.40 1.93
C VAL A 110 7.01 24.85 2.23
N LYS A 111 8.30 25.21 2.15
CA LYS A 111 8.74 26.59 2.30
C LYS A 111 8.51 27.40 1.02
N ASP A 112 8.89 26.82 -0.12
CA ASP A 112 8.75 27.40 -1.44
C ASP A 112 8.86 26.31 -2.53
N ARG A 113 8.79 26.68 -3.81
CA ARG A 113 8.88 25.75 -4.94
C ARG A 113 10.16 24.89 -5.01
N SER A 114 11.16 25.19 -4.19
CA SER A 114 12.44 24.47 -4.21
C SER A 114 12.75 23.75 -2.90
N ARG A 115 12.27 24.27 -1.75
CA ARG A 115 12.63 23.78 -0.42
C ARG A 115 11.44 23.15 0.27
N VAL A 116 11.58 21.85 0.53
CA VAL A 116 10.56 21.00 1.16
C VAL A 116 11.22 20.13 2.22
N VAL A 117 10.52 19.92 3.33
CA VAL A 117 10.91 19.02 4.42
C VAL A 117 9.80 17.99 4.62
N VAL A 118 10.17 16.71 4.79
CA VAL A 118 9.26 15.60 5.00
C VAL A 118 9.69 14.84 6.24
N SER A 119 8.72 14.45 7.08
CA SER A 119 8.92 13.54 8.22
C SER A 119 8.26 12.19 7.98
N GLY A 120 8.79 11.13 8.61
CA GLY A 120 8.31 9.78 8.38
C GLY A 120 8.62 8.78 9.48
N ALA A 121 8.30 7.53 9.21
CA ALA A 121 8.55 6.43 10.11
C ALA A 121 10.04 6.23 10.39
N ARG A 122 10.35 5.64 11.55
CA ARG A 122 11.71 5.29 11.98
C ARG A 122 12.68 6.48 12.02
N GLY A 123 12.18 7.65 12.39
CA GLY A 123 12.98 8.87 12.54
C GLY A 123 13.42 9.49 11.21
N VAL A 124 12.77 9.16 10.11
CA VAL A 124 13.10 9.73 8.80
C VAL A 124 12.76 11.21 8.73
N ILE A 125 13.75 12.03 8.37
CA ILE A 125 13.58 13.40 7.85
C ILE A 125 14.26 13.47 6.49
N LEU A 126 13.53 13.94 5.48
CA LEU A 126 14.05 14.20 4.14
C LEU A 126 13.94 15.67 3.83
N THR A 127 14.93 16.20 3.13
CA THR A 127 14.94 17.59 2.65
C THR A 127 15.29 17.66 1.18
N THR A 128 14.69 18.61 0.47
CA THR A 128 15.10 18.98 -0.88
C THR A 128 15.37 20.50 -0.97
N LYS A 129 16.26 20.92 -1.86
CA LYS A 129 16.56 22.32 -2.18
C LYS A 129 16.35 22.63 -3.67
N ASN A 130 15.80 21.68 -4.43
CA ASN A 130 15.62 21.77 -5.88
C ASN A 130 14.26 21.23 -6.38
N GLY A 131 13.23 21.35 -5.53
CA GLY A 131 11.86 20.93 -5.88
C GLY A 131 11.66 19.43 -5.97
N GLY A 132 12.46 18.66 -5.19
CA GLY A 132 12.35 17.19 -5.17
C GLY A 132 13.14 16.46 -6.25
N ARG A 133 13.90 17.16 -7.13
CA ARG A 133 14.82 16.50 -8.08
C ARG A 133 15.91 15.68 -7.36
N LYS A 134 16.21 16.04 -6.11
CA LYS A 134 17.09 15.30 -5.21
C LYS A 134 16.61 15.46 -3.78
N TRP A 135 16.35 14.35 -3.13
CA TRP A 135 16.04 14.26 -1.71
C TRP A 135 17.26 13.83 -0.91
N VAL A 136 17.43 14.39 0.28
CA VAL A 136 18.56 14.11 1.19
C VAL A 136 18.01 13.72 2.54
N SER A 137 18.37 12.53 3.02
CA SER A 137 18.06 12.08 4.38
C SER A 137 18.89 12.84 5.41
N ARG A 138 18.26 13.27 6.52
CA ARG A 138 18.88 14.01 7.60
C ARG A 138 18.94 13.18 8.89
N PRO A 139 20.06 13.19 9.60
CA PRO A 139 20.14 12.49 10.87
C PRO A 139 19.27 13.21 11.93
N THR A 140 18.44 12.45 12.63
CA THR A 140 17.50 12.96 13.65
C THR A 140 17.87 12.60 15.08
N GLY A 141 18.77 11.62 15.26
CA GLY A 141 19.13 11.09 16.58
C GLY A 141 18.07 10.20 17.22
N THR A 142 16.94 9.94 16.55
CA THR A 142 15.89 9.05 17.02
C THR A 142 15.49 8.01 15.97
N ARG A 143 14.85 6.92 16.41
CA ARG A 143 14.17 5.92 15.57
C ARG A 143 12.65 5.95 15.75
N ASP A 144 12.14 6.89 16.52
CA ASP A 144 10.70 7.09 16.70
C ASP A 144 10.05 7.53 15.40
N HIS A 145 8.78 7.15 15.20
CA HIS A 145 8.02 7.66 14.07
C HIS A 145 7.77 9.15 14.27
N LEU A 146 7.98 9.96 13.24
CA LEU A 146 7.75 11.40 13.25
C LEU A 146 6.51 11.72 12.41
N PHE A 147 5.38 11.96 13.08
CA PHE A 147 4.07 12.10 12.43
C PHE A 147 3.82 13.46 11.80
N ALA A 148 4.38 14.52 12.37
CA ALA A 148 4.21 15.86 11.85
C ALA A 148 5.53 16.64 11.87
N VAL A 149 5.66 17.60 10.96
CA VAL A 149 6.75 18.57 10.89
C VAL A 149 6.18 19.95 10.59
N THR A 150 6.64 20.98 11.34
CA THR A 150 6.27 22.38 11.16
C THR A 150 7.47 23.28 11.32
N PHE A 151 7.34 24.53 10.83
CA PHE A 151 8.33 25.59 11.01
C PHE A 151 7.62 26.85 11.50
N ALA A 152 8.37 27.72 12.22
CA ALA A 152 7.83 28.98 12.68
C ALA A 152 7.45 29.86 11.47
N PRO A 153 6.28 30.52 11.49
CA PRO A 153 5.84 31.36 10.37
C PRO A 153 6.77 32.60 10.16
N ASP A 154 7.32 33.12 11.22
CA ASP A 154 8.21 34.30 11.25
C ASP A 154 9.68 33.97 10.96
N ASP A 155 10.11 32.71 11.23
CA ASP A 155 11.48 32.29 10.94
C ASP A 155 11.54 30.82 10.46
N PRO A 156 11.64 30.57 9.15
CA PRO A 156 11.67 29.23 8.57
C PRO A 156 13.01 28.48 8.78
N LEU A 157 13.92 28.98 9.60
CA LEU A 157 15.08 28.24 10.09
C LEU A 157 14.74 27.42 11.34
N HIS A 158 13.76 27.89 12.14
CA HIS A 158 13.29 27.19 13.32
C HIS A 158 12.13 26.26 12.99
N GLY A 159 12.28 24.97 13.32
CA GLY A 159 11.25 23.96 13.04
C GLY A 159 11.24 22.81 14.05
N TRP A 160 10.12 22.12 14.11
CA TRP A 160 9.88 21.01 15.03
C TRP A 160 9.21 19.85 14.32
N ALA A 161 9.53 18.64 14.76
CA ALA A 161 8.80 17.43 14.36
C ALA A 161 8.47 16.59 15.60
N VAL A 162 7.27 15.98 15.61
CA VAL A 162 6.73 15.24 16.74
C VAL A 162 6.35 13.80 16.35
N GLY A 163 6.35 12.90 17.35
CA GLY A 163 6.15 11.50 17.03
C GLY A 163 5.82 10.58 18.21
N THR A 164 6.18 9.31 18.03
CA THR A 164 5.90 8.26 19.01
C THR A 164 6.63 8.51 20.33
N PHE A 165 6.03 8.02 21.42
CA PHE A 165 6.58 8.03 22.77
C PHE A 165 6.99 9.42 23.29
N GLY A 166 6.29 10.46 22.83
CA GLY A 166 6.54 11.84 23.22
C GLY A 166 7.76 12.47 22.54
N ALA A 167 8.27 11.87 21.48
CA ALA A 167 9.41 12.40 20.75
C ALA A 167 9.08 13.78 20.18
N ILE A 168 9.92 14.79 20.46
CA ILE A 168 9.97 16.08 19.79
C ILE A 168 11.43 16.33 19.41
N ILE A 169 11.67 16.65 18.15
CA ILE A 169 12.97 17.12 17.67
C ILE A 169 12.84 18.52 17.11
N ALA A 170 13.87 19.34 17.25
CA ALA A 170 13.91 20.71 16.78
C ALA A 170 15.13 21.01 15.94
N THR A 171 14.98 21.94 15.01
CA THR A 171 16.02 22.48 14.14
C THR A 171 16.09 24.01 14.24
N THR A 172 17.28 24.58 14.05
CA THR A 172 17.52 26.03 13.97
C THR A 172 18.27 26.43 12.69
N ASP A 173 18.36 25.45 11.73
CA ASP A 173 19.11 25.62 10.47
C ASP A 173 18.31 25.22 9.23
N GLY A 174 16.97 25.28 9.34
CA GLY A 174 16.04 24.96 8.25
C GLY A 174 15.97 23.48 7.91
N GLY A 175 16.15 22.62 8.93
CA GLY A 175 16.00 21.17 8.80
C GLY A 175 17.25 20.43 8.34
N ASN A 176 18.43 21.07 8.34
CA ASN A 176 19.69 20.39 8.01
C ASN A 176 20.19 19.52 9.17
N THR A 177 20.00 19.99 10.42
CA THR A 177 20.30 19.24 11.65
C THR A 177 19.13 19.29 12.63
N TRP A 178 18.97 18.25 13.43
CA TRP A 178 17.86 18.09 14.37
C TRP A 178 18.37 17.65 15.74
N LYS A 179 17.75 18.16 16.81
CA LYS A 179 18.08 17.83 18.19
C LYS A 179 16.84 17.40 18.96
N LEU A 180 16.93 16.34 19.74
CA LEU A 180 15.85 15.87 20.60
C LEU A 180 15.59 16.88 21.73
N GLN A 181 14.30 17.14 22.02
CA GLN A 181 13.81 17.95 23.14
C GLN A 181 13.19 17.05 24.22
N THR A 182 13.19 17.52 25.47
CA THR A 182 12.62 16.78 26.60
C THR A 182 11.15 17.14 26.79
N THR A 183 10.26 16.14 26.81
CA THR A 183 8.80 16.35 26.91
C THR A 183 8.16 15.80 28.18
N HIS A 184 8.83 14.94 28.95
CA HIS A 184 8.31 14.24 30.14
C HIS A 184 7.01 13.45 29.91
N THR A 185 6.59 13.22 28.66
CA THR A 185 5.43 12.38 28.31
C THR A 185 5.85 11.18 27.48
N ARG A 186 5.04 10.10 27.53
CA ARG A 186 5.15 8.94 26.63
C ARG A 186 3.96 8.83 25.66
N ALA A 187 3.05 9.81 25.67
CA ALA A 187 1.97 9.84 24.70
C ALA A 187 2.52 9.97 23.27
N HIS A 188 1.88 9.34 22.32
CA HIS A 188 2.18 9.60 20.91
C HIS A 188 1.69 11.00 20.55
N LEU A 189 2.56 11.83 19.98
CA LEU A 189 2.23 13.19 19.54
C LEU A 189 1.98 13.18 18.02
N PHE A 190 0.76 13.49 17.63
CA PHE A 190 0.32 13.38 16.24
C PHE A 190 0.47 14.67 15.44
N SER A 191 0.39 15.82 16.10
CA SER A 191 0.47 17.12 15.43
C SER A 191 1.17 18.16 16.32
N VAL A 192 1.79 19.15 15.65
CA VAL A 192 2.47 20.26 16.29
C VAL A 192 2.29 21.54 15.46
N ALA A 193 2.03 22.65 16.12
CA ALA A 193 1.93 23.97 15.52
C ALA A 193 2.67 25.01 16.36
N PHE A 194 3.19 26.04 15.70
CA PHE A 194 3.85 27.19 16.32
C PHE A 194 3.27 28.49 15.75
N SER A 195 3.01 29.48 16.62
CA SER A 195 2.58 30.80 16.20
C SER A 195 3.78 31.74 15.90
N ASP A 196 4.93 31.45 16.52
CA ASP A 196 6.21 32.14 16.36
C ASP A 196 7.37 31.19 16.73
N THR A 197 8.61 31.69 16.87
CA THR A 197 9.75 30.85 17.27
C THR A 197 9.70 30.36 18.73
N LYS A 198 8.76 30.84 19.57
CA LYS A 198 8.67 30.54 21.01
C LYS A 198 7.43 29.80 21.42
N THR A 199 6.27 30.18 20.88
CA THR A 199 4.96 29.73 21.32
C THR A 199 4.50 28.55 20.46
N GLY A 200 4.32 27.39 21.08
CA GLY A 200 3.95 26.17 20.35
C GLY A 200 3.04 25.24 21.14
N ILE A 201 2.26 24.45 20.41
CA ILE A 201 1.32 23.44 20.93
C ILE A 201 1.60 22.11 20.22
N ALA A 202 1.68 21.01 20.98
CA ALA A 202 1.72 19.64 20.47
C ALA A 202 0.57 18.82 21.06
N VAL A 203 -0.09 18.00 20.22
CA VAL A 203 -1.26 17.21 20.61
C VAL A 203 -1.10 15.76 20.24
N GLY A 204 -1.81 14.88 20.96
CA GLY A 204 -1.59 13.43 20.76
C GLY A 204 -2.60 12.50 21.41
N SER A 205 -2.17 11.26 21.58
CA SER A 205 -2.97 10.16 22.14
C SER A 205 -3.45 10.47 23.57
N ARG A 206 -4.63 9.91 23.91
CA ARG A 206 -5.25 10.06 25.24
C ARG A 206 -5.42 11.52 25.68
N GLY A 207 -5.79 12.38 24.74
CA GLY A 207 -5.98 13.80 25.00
C GLY A 207 -4.70 14.54 25.39
N ALA A 208 -3.53 14.03 25.06
CA ALA A 208 -2.27 14.70 25.35
C ALA A 208 -2.21 16.07 24.68
N LEU A 209 -1.92 17.09 25.48
CA LEU A 209 -1.81 18.46 25.07
C LEU A 209 -0.61 19.09 25.80
N LEU A 210 0.41 19.49 25.03
CA LEU A 210 1.63 20.09 25.49
C LEU A 210 1.76 21.50 24.94
N VAL A 211 2.23 22.43 25.76
CA VAL A 211 2.49 23.82 25.37
C VAL A 211 3.93 24.22 25.70
N THR A 212 4.48 25.11 24.89
CA THR A 212 5.77 25.79 25.15
C THR A 212 5.66 27.27 24.86
N ASN A 213 6.42 28.09 25.58
CA ASN A 213 6.57 29.53 25.32
C ASN A 213 8.05 29.95 25.12
N ASN A 214 8.93 28.96 24.97
CA ASN A 214 10.38 29.15 24.82
C ASN A 214 11.02 28.32 23.71
N GLY A 215 10.22 28.00 22.66
CA GLY A 215 10.69 27.27 21.48
C GLY A 215 10.92 25.76 21.75
N GLY A 216 10.30 25.22 22.82
CA GLY A 216 10.44 23.83 23.21
C GLY A 216 11.68 23.56 24.06
N ALA A 217 12.36 24.58 24.59
CA ALA A 217 13.34 24.37 25.66
C ALA A 217 12.71 23.70 26.87
N GLU A 218 11.41 23.99 27.08
CA GLU A 218 10.56 23.31 28.06
C GLU A 218 9.16 23.08 27.45
N TRP A 219 8.63 21.86 27.61
CA TRP A 219 7.28 21.48 27.25
C TRP A 219 6.48 21.16 28.48
N ARG A 220 5.37 21.86 28.70
CA ARG A 220 4.48 21.68 29.82
C ARG A 220 3.23 20.95 29.36
N GLN A 221 2.95 19.79 29.96
CA GLN A 221 1.73 19.03 29.70
C GLN A 221 0.57 19.65 30.48
N LEU A 222 -0.53 19.95 29.78
CA LEU A 222 -1.76 20.44 30.38
C LEU A 222 -2.66 19.27 30.82
N LYS A 223 -3.63 19.59 31.69
CA LYS A 223 -4.70 18.64 32.01
C LYS A 223 -5.53 18.40 30.76
N SER A 224 -5.73 17.14 30.42
CA SER A 224 -6.57 16.74 29.28
C SER A 224 -8.01 17.24 29.42
N VAL A 225 -8.60 17.71 28.32
CA VAL A 225 -10.03 18.08 28.23
C VAL A 225 -10.91 16.84 27.99
N GLY A 226 -10.33 15.65 27.84
CA GLY A 226 -10.96 14.36 27.61
C GLY A 226 -9.92 13.30 27.30
N ASP A 227 -10.36 12.07 27.08
CA ASP A 227 -9.47 10.94 26.78
C ASP A 227 -9.34 10.64 25.26
N SER A 228 -10.11 11.37 24.42
CA SER A 228 -10.03 11.22 22.95
C SER A 228 -8.68 11.63 22.41
N ALA A 229 -8.17 10.88 21.44
CA ALA A 229 -6.95 11.25 20.74
C ALA A 229 -7.14 12.57 20.00
N LEU A 230 -6.17 13.48 20.13
CA LEU A 230 -6.10 14.76 19.45
C LEU A 230 -5.12 14.63 18.27
N THR A 231 -5.60 14.83 17.05
CA THR A 231 -4.91 14.44 15.81
C THR A 231 -4.35 15.59 15.02
N GLY A 232 -4.95 16.77 15.14
CA GLY A 232 -4.55 17.97 14.42
C GLY A 232 -4.58 19.21 15.30
N VAL A 233 -3.60 20.13 15.14
CA VAL A 233 -3.57 21.43 15.78
C VAL A 233 -3.08 22.49 14.80
N ILE A 234 -3.66 23.68 14.85
CA ILE A 234 -3.27 24.85 14.06
C ILE A 234 -3.49 26.13 14.87
N PHE A 235 -2.57 27.08 14.75
CA PHE A 235 -2.81 28.46 15.19
C PHE A 235 -3.61 29.20 14.11
N VAL A 236 -4.66 29.90 14.53
CA VAL A 236 -5.49 30.80 13.70
C VAL A 236 -4.94 32.21 13.80
N SER A 237 -4.48 32.60 14.99
CA SER A 237 -3.76 33.84 15.26
C SER A 237 -2.65 33.60 16.28
N SER A 238 -1.97 34.61 16.77
CA SER A 238 -0.92 34.46 17.78
C SER A 238 -1.40 33.90 19.13
N ALA A 239 -2.70 34.06 19.46
CA ALA A 239 -3.30 33.59 20.70
C ALA A 239 -4.40 32.52 20.48
N GLU A 240 -4.96 32.42 19.29
CA GLU A 240 -6.06 31.52 19.00
C GLU A 240 -5.56 30.27 18.27
N ALA A 241 -6.00 29.09 18.74
CA ALA A 241 -5.72 27.84 18.08
C ALA A 241 -6.91 26.88 18.12
N ILE A 242 -6.98 26.00 17.13
CA ILE A 242 -7.97 24.95 17.00
C ILE A 242 -7.27 23.59 17.06
N VAL A 243 -7.87 22.67 17.80
CA VAL A 243 -7.49 21.25 17.86
C VAL A 243 -8.65 20.41 17.39
N VAL A 244 -8.37 19.39 16.60
CA VAL A 244 -9.33 18.37 16.18
C VAL A 244 -8.89 16.98 16.64
N GLY A 245 -9.83 16.03 16.73
CA GLY A 245 -9.52 14.69 17.20
C GLY A 245 -10.63 13.66 16.96
N TYR A 246 -10.49 12.52 17.62
CA TYR A 246 -11.42 11.39 17.51
C TYR A 246 -12.80 11.75 18.05
N HIS A 247 -13.81 11.03 17.58
CA HIS A 247 -15.22 11.19 17.94
C HIS A 247 -15.74 12.62 17.68
N GLY A 248 -15.27 13.26 16.60
CA GLY A 248 -15.69 14.62 16.23
C GLY A 248 -15.20 15.70 17.18
N THR A 249 -14.18 15.44 17.99
CA THR A 249 -13.63 16.43 18.94
C THR A 249 -13.12 17.66 18.20
N ILE A 250 -13.58 18.83 18.60
CA ILE A 250 -12.99 20.15 18.27
C ILE A 250 -12.83 20.93 19.55
N LEU A 251 -11.62 21.47 19.80
CA LEU A 251 -11.31 22.34 20.92
C LEU A 251 -10.77 23.65 20.38
N ARG A 252 -11.10 24.77 21.07
CA ARG A 252 -10.59 26.11 20.75
C ARG A 252 -9.95 26.74 21.97
N THR A 253 -8.87 27.47 21.76
CA THR A 253 -8.24 28.35 22.74
C THR A 253 -8.18 29.78 22.22
N ASN A 254 -8.19 30.78 23.13
CA ASN A 254 -8.01 32.19 22.83
C ASN A 254 -6.88 32.80 23.67
N ASP A 255 -6.09 31.99 24.34
CA ASP A 255 -5.04 32.40 25.28
C ASP A 255 -3.68 31.71 25.03
N GLY A 256 -3.41 31.35 23.78
CA GLY A 256 -2.17 30.69 23.38
C GLY A 256 -2.07 29.25 23.81
N GLY A 257 -3.20 28.60 24.14
CA GLY A 257 -3.27 27.20 24.47
C GLY A 257 -3.32 26.90 25.98
N GLU A 258 -3.44 27.91 26.85
CA GLU A 258 -3.53 27.73 28.30
C GLU A 258 -4.87 27.11 28.73
N THR A 259 -5.97 27.57 28.12
CA THR A 259 -7.33 27.02 28.36
C THR A 259 -8.01 26.63 27.05
N TRP A 260 -8.88 25.63 27.14
CA TRP A 260 -9.53 25.04 25.96
C TRP A 260 -11.04 24.89 26.16
N THR A 261 -11.81 25.29 25.17
CA THR A 261 -13.27 25.19 25.13
C THR A 261 -13.71 24.21 24.05
N PRO A 262 -14.55 23.21 24.36
CA PRO A 262 -15.12 22.31 23.36
C PRO A 262 -16.07 23.05 22.43
N ILE A 263 -15.96 22.77 21.13
CA ILE A 263 -16.87 23.26 20.07
C ILE A 263 -17.64 22.08 19.49
N ASN A 264 -18.94 22.29 19.23
CA ASN A 264 -19.77 21.25 18.61
C ASN A 264 -19.43 21.10 17.11
N SER A 265 -18.93 19.94 16.73
CA SER A 265 -18.58 19.62 15.34
C SER A 265 -19.77 19.13 14.48
N LEU A 266 -20.91 18.81 15.09
CA LEU A 266 -22.08 18.17 14.48
C LEU A 266 -21.81 16.76 13.89
N VAL A 267 -20.64 16.18 14.14
CA VAL A 267 -20.26 14.83 13.68
C VAL A 267 -19.68 14.01 14.84
N THR A 268 -19.74 12.69 14.70
CA THR A 268 -19.16 11.73 15.67
C THR A 268 -18.02 10.92 15.05
N THR A 269 -17.69 11.19 13.79
CA THR A 269 -16.58 10.54 13.08
C THR A 269 -15.24 11.13 13.50
N ASP A 270 -14.17 10.35 13.39
CA ASP A 270 -12.83 10.79 13.71
C ASP A 270 -12.37 11.87 12.73
N LEU A 271 -11.86 12.97 13.27
CA LEU A 271 -11.24 14.05 12.50
C LEU A 271 -9.71 13.89 12.56
N TYR A 272 -9.00 14.06 11.44
CA TYR A 272 -7.56 13.84 11.35
C TYR A 272 -6.76 15.08 11.06
N ALA A 273 -7.34 16.04 10.36
CA ALA A 273 -6.65 17.25 9.92
C ALA A 273 -7.51 18.48 10.12
N VAL A 274 -6.86 19.60 10.41
CA VAL A 274 -7.46 20.94 10.46
C VAL A 274 -6.52 21.91 9.74
N TYR A 275 -7.10 22.85 9.01
CA TYR A 275 -6.39 23.91 8.30
C TYR A 275 -7.20 25.19 8.27
N PHE A 276 -6.52 26.34 8.34
CA PHE A 276 -7.08 27.69 8.17
C PHE A 276 -6.29 28.43 7.09
N SER A 277 -6.97 29.10 6.15
CA SER A 277 -6.36 29.97 5.15
C SER A 277 -6.12 31.38 5.67
N ASP A 278 -6.94 31.81 6.63
CA ASP A 278 -6.92 33.07 7.32
C ASP A 278 -7.62 32.93 8.69
N GLU A 279 -7.84 34.04 9.41
CA GLU A 279 -8.44 34.02 10.76
C GLU A 279 -9.92 33.58 10.77
N MET A 280 -10.61 33.60 9.63
CA MET A 280 -12.05 33.32 9.54
C MET A 280 -12.35 31.96 8.90
N HIS A 281 -11.60 31.58 7.84
CA HIS A 281 -11.95 30.43 7.00
C HIS A 281 -11.10 29.20 7.35
N GLY A 282 -11.78 28.13 7.77
CA GLY A 282 -11.13 26.89 8.18
C GLY A 282 -11.87 25.63 7.72
N TRP A 283 -11.11 24.53 7.67
CA TRP A 283 -11.58 23.20 7.26
C TRP A 283 -11.02 22.14 8.19
N ALA A 284 -11.86 21.14 8.52
CA ALA A 284 -11.43 19.93 9.19
C ALA A 284 -11.86 18.71 8.37
N ALA A 285 -11.03 17.67 8.35
CA ALA A 285 -11.25 16.49 7.53
C ALA A 285 -11.07 15.20 8.34
N GLY A 286 -11.81 14.14 7.94
CA GLY A 286 -11.85 12.92 8.74
C GLY A 286 -12.29 11.65 7.99
N ASP A 287 -12.73 10.68 8.77
CA ASP A 287 -13.22 9.40 8.27
C ASP A 287 -14.46 9.54 7.38
N SER A 288 -14.67 8.52 6.56
CA SER A 288 -15.85 8.42 5.67
C SER A 288 -16.02 9.63 4.74
N GLY A 289 -14.90 10.28 4.37
CA GLY A 289 -14.91 11.43 3.48
C GLY A 289 -15.47 12.71 4.10
N VAL A 290 -15.59 12.79 5.43
CA VAL A 290 -16.11 13.99 6.10
C VAL A 290 -15.15 15.17 5.92
N ILE A 291 -15.70 16.31 5.48
CA ILE A 291 -15.07 17.61 5.57
C ILE A 291 -16.05 18.56 6.28
N LEU A 292 -15.56 19.30 7.26
CA LEU A 292 -16.27 20.40 7.93
C LEU A 292 -15.65 21.72 7.46
N THR A 293 -16.45 22.76 7.36
CA THR A 293 -16.01 24.13 7.06
C THR A 293 -16.51 25.12 8.10
N THR A 294 -15.74 26.16 8.34
CA THR A 294 -16.11 27.32 9.16
C THR A 294 -15.78 28.60 8.40
N GLY A 295 -16.60 29.64 8.59
CA GLY A 295 -16.39 30.97 8.07
C GLY A 295 -16.37 32.05 9.19
N ASP A 296 -16.26 31.63 10.46
CA ASP A 296 -16.34 32.51 11.65
C ASP A 296 -15.21 32.25 12.66
N GLY A 297 -14.05 31.79 12.17
CA GLY A 297 -12.88 31.52 13.01
C GLY A 297 -13.01 30.27 13.88
N GLY A 298 -13.83 29.29 13.45
CA GLY A 298 -13.98 28.02 14.13
C GLY A 298 -14.99 28.00 15.27
N ASN A 299 -15.89 29.00 15.36
CA ASN A 299 -16.99 28.97 16.35
C ASN A 299 -18.12 28.04 15.90
N ILE A 300 -18.44 28.02 14.61
CA ILE A 300 -19.46 27.12 14.01
C ILE A 300 -18.80 26.31 12.89
N TRP A 301 -19.05 25.01 12.91
CA TRP A 301 -18.57 24.07 11.89
C TRP A 301 -19.76 23.42 11.19
N LEU A 302 -19.74 23.39 9.87
CA LEU A 302 -20.78 22.82 9.02
C LEU A 302 -20.23 21.67 8.17
N PRO A 303 -20.87 20.50 8.14
CA PRO A 303 -20.44 19.38 7.30
C PRO A 303 -20.73 19.64 5.83
N VAL A 304 -19.76 19.30 4.97
CA VAL A 304 -19.85 19.38 3.50
C VAL A 304 -19.85 17.97 2.91
N ASN A 305 -20.70 17.75 1.91
CA ASN A 305 -20.74 16.46 1.22
C ASN A 305 -19.72 16.39 0.08
N VAL A 306 -18.64 15.66 0.31
CA VAL A 306 -17.55 15.46 -0.66
C VAL A 306 -17.84 14.35 -1.68
N ARG A 307 -18.92 13.58 -1.49
CA ARG A 307 -19.31 12.43 -2.33
C ARG A 307 -18.18 11.39 -2.48
N THR A 308 -17.43 11.16 -1.40
CA THR A 308 -16.37 10.14 -1.33
C THR A 308 -16.45 9.44 0.03
N ASN A 309 -16.15 8.14 0.07
CA ASN A 309 -16.16 7.35 1.31
C ASN A 309 -14.76 7.13 1.91
N PRO A 310 -13.63 7.15 1.16
CA PRO A 310 -12.32 6.97 1.75
C PRO A 310 -12.02 8.04 2.81
N ARG A 311 -11.26 7.66 3.83
CA ARG A 311 -10.73 8.57 4.84
C ARG A 311 -9.93 9.70 4.19
N ILE A 312 -10.21 10.93 4.59
CA ILE A 312 -9.43 12.12 4.24
C ILE A 312 -8.48 12.42 5.41
N GLY A 313 -7.17 12.22 5.18
CA GLY A 313 -6.13 12.37 6.19
C GLY A 313 -5.49 13.75 6.22
N THR A 314 -5.67 14.56 5.18
CA THR A 314 -5.10 15.91 5.07
C THR A 314 -6.00 16.84 4.27
N VAL A 315 -6.04 18.10 4.68
CA VAL A 315 -6.71 19.20 3.96
C VAL A 315 -5.77 20.41 3.94
N TYR A 316 -5.77 21.15 2.85
CA TYR A 316 -4.98 22.36 2.66
C TYR A 316 -5.71 23.32 1.73
N PHE A 317 -5.73 24.60 2.09
CA PHE A 317 -6.26 25.69 1.27
C PHE A 317 -5.18 26.73 1.02
N ALA A 318 -5.04 27.17 -0.23
CA ALA A 318 -4.09 28.19 -0.61
C ALA A 318 -4.66 29.61 -0.43
N ASP A 319 -5.97 29.71 -0.35
CA ASP A 319 -6.79 30.88 -0.01
C ASP A 319 -8.21 30.40 0.38
N GLU A 320 -9.14 31.33 0.58
CA GLU A 320 -10.53 31.07 0.95
C GLU A 320 -11.32 30.21 -0.07
N SER A 321 -10.86 30.14 -1.33
CA SER A 321 -11.57 29.46 -2.41
C SER A 321 -10.89 28.18 -2.89
N LEU A 322 -9.56 28.18 -2.98
CA LEU A 322 -8.79 27.13 -3.63
C LEU A 322 -8.17 26.15 -2.63
N GLY A 323 -8.64 24.91 -2.65
CA GLY A 323 -8.19 23.91 -1.71
C GLY A 323 -8.01 22.51 -2.30
N TRP A 324 -7.30 21.67 -1.56
CA TRP A 324 -7.09 20.24 -1.84
C TRP A 324 -7.26 19.43 -0.57
N ALA A 325 -7.76 18.21 -0.74
CA ALA A 325 -7.78 17.21 0.32
C ALA A 325 -7.29 15.86 -0.24
N ALA A 326 -6.65 15.08 0.61
CA ALA A 326 -6.12 13.78 0.20
C ALA A 326 -6.22 12.76 1.34
N GLY A 327 -6.13 11.48 0.99
CA GLY A 327 -6.32 10.43 2.00
C GLY A 327 -6.03 9.02 1.53
N ALA A 328 -6.86 8.08 2.04
CA ALA A 328 -6.72 6.66 1.75
C ALA A 328 -6.81 6.37 0.24
N ASP A 329 -6.21 5.27 -0.16
CA ASP A 329 -6.26 4.72 -1.52
C ASP A 329 -5.80 5.71 -2.61
N GLY A 330 -4.85 6.57 -2.28
CA GLY A 330 -4.33 7.59 -3.20
C GLY A 330 -5.35 8.67 -3.58
N LEU A 331 -6.42 8.86 -2.80
CA LEU A 331 -7.42 9.90 -3.07
C LEU A 331 -6.78 11.29 -3.04
N VAL A 332 -7.00 12.08 -4.09
CA VAL A 332 -6.78 13.53 -4.13
C VAL A 332 -8.02 14.18 -4.72
N VAL A 333 -8.55 15.16 -4.02
CA VAL A 333 -9.67 15.99 -4.46
C VAL A 333 -9.29 17.46 -4.39
N ARG A 334 -9.90 18.29 -5.24
CA ARG A 334 -9.69 19.73 -5.29
C ARG A 334 -11.03 20.47 -5.24
N SER A 335 -11.04 21.58 -4.56
CA SER A 335 -12.11 22.57 -4.54
C SER A 335 -11.61 23.88 -5.13
N ASP A 336 -12.49 24.56 -5.88
CA ASP A 336 -12.28 25.91 -6.44
C ASP A 336 -13.31 26.91 -5.87
N ASP A 337 -14.10 26.51 -4.85
CA ASP A 337 -15.23 27.24 -4.30
C ASP A 337 -15.30 27.24 -2.76
N GLY A 338 -14.13 27.21 -2.08
CA GLY A 338 -14.07 27.24 -0.62
C GLY A 338 -14.44 25.94 0.06
N GLY A 339 -14.43 24.83 -0.67
CA GLY A 339 -14.78 23.51 -0.13
C GLY A 339 -16.27 23.18 -0.22
N LEU A 340 -17.09 24.00 -0.88
CA LEU A 340 -18.51 23.73 -1.08
C LEU A 340 -18.72 22.57 -2.05
N SER A 341 -17.85 22.44 -3.06
CA SER A 341 -17.81 21.29 -3.94
C SER A 341 -16.38 20.79 -4.16
N TRP A 342 -16.26 19.49 -4.45
CA TRP A 342 -14.98 18.82 -4.60
C TRP A 342 -14.92 17.98 -5.86
N ARG A 343 -13.87 18.15 -6.65
CA ARG A 343 -13.58 17.38 -7.86
C ARG A 343 -12.41 16.44 -7.60
N ARG A 344 -12.59 15.15 -7.94
CA ARG A 344 -11.53 14.15 -7.86
C ARG A 344 -10.47 14.42 -8.94
N LEU A 345 -9.18 14.37 -8.54
CA LEU A 345 -8.02 14.57 -9.41
C LEU A 345 -7.25 13.28 -9.71
N THR A 346 -7.59 12.18 -9.03
CA THR A 346 -6.97 10.87 -9.25
C THR A 346 -7.93 9.96 -9.99
N ASP A 347 -7.46 9.30 -11.04
CA ASP A 347 -8.24 8.40 -11.88
C ASP A 347 -8.19 6.95 -11.38
N GLY A 348 -9.20 6.16 -11.77
CA GLY A 348 -9.30 4.74 -11.53
C GLY A 348 -10.30 4.34 -10.43
N GLY A 349 -10.74 3.10 -10.52
CA GLY A 349 -11.61 2.47 -9.51
C GLY A 349 -10.81 2.14 -8.25
N ARG A 350 -11.48 2.22 -7.09
CA ARG A 350 -10.91 1.89 -5.78
C ARG A 350 -11.64 0.76 -5.08
N ASP A 351 -12.59 0.14 -5.77
CA ASP A 351 -13.21 -1.10 -5.31
C ASP A 351 -12.15 -2.21 -5.26
N ASP A 352 -12.12 -2.98 -4.19
CA ASP A 352 -11.18 -4.10 -4.06
C ASP A 352 -11.31 -5.03 -5.28
N LEU A 353 -10.17 -5.39 -5.87
CA LEU A 353 -10.12 -6.31 -7.00
C LEU A 353 -9.75 -7.70 -6.49
N ALA A 354 -10.71 -8.61 -6.53
CA ALA A 354 -10.56 -9.97 -6.02
C ALA A 354 -9.72 -10.85 -6.94
N ASN A 355 -9.86 -10.67 -8.27
CA ASN A 355 -9.19 -11.53 -9.23
C ASN A 355 -8.72 -10.75 -10.47
N ILE A 356 -7.58 -11.18 -11.04
CA ILE A 356 -7.03 -10.70 -12.31
C ILE A 356 -6.65 -11.88 -13.21
N PHE A 357 -7.08 -11.84 -14.45
CA PHE A 357 -6.82 -12.87 -15.43
C PHE A 357 -6.30 -12.27 -16.74
N PHE A 358 -5.29 -12.90 -17.34
CA PHE A 358 -4.78 -12.54 -18.66
C PHE A 358 -4.77 -13.77 -19.54
N ILE A 359 -5.39 -13.71 -20.72
CA ILE A 359 -5.38 -14.82 -21.68
C ILE A 359 -4.11 -14.80 -22.53
N ASP A 360 -3.56 -13.62 -22.78
CA ASP A 360 -2.29 -13.38 -23.45
C ASP A 360 -1.57 -12.18 -22.83
N ASN A 361 -0.51 -11.66 -23.45
CA ASN A 361 0.24 -10.52 -22.93
C ASN A 361 -0.47 -9.16 -23.13
N SER A 362 -1.61 -9.12 -23.81
CA SER A 362 -2.32 -7.90 -24.18
C SER A 362 -3.71 -7.84 -23.55
N HIS A 363 -4.44 -8.96 -23.54
CA HIS A 363 -5.84 -9.01 -23.14
C HIS A 363 -5.99 -9.55 -21.72
N GLY A 364 -6.61 -8.75 -20.85
CA GLY A 364 -6.83 -9.12 -19.46
C GLY A 364 -8.08 -8.48 -18.87
N TRP A 365 -8.55 -9.10 -17.78
CA TRP A 365 -9.72 -8.68 -17.01
C TRP A 365 -9.37 -8.67 -15.53
N ALA A 366 -9.91 -7.69 -14.80
CA ALA A 366 -9.89 -7.69 -13.34
C ALA A 366 -11.31 -7.47 -12.83
N VAL A 367 -11.68 -8.23 -11.79
CA VAL A 367 -13.04 -8.22 -11.22
C VAL A 367 -12.98 -8.00 -9.72
N GLY A 368 -14.05 -7.41 -9.15
CA GLY A 368 -14.06 -7.11 -7.72
C GLY A 368 -15.39 -6.59 -7.20
N GLU A 369 -15.32 -5.82 -6.12
CA GLU A 369 -16.48 -5.30 -5.39
C GLU A 369 -17.42 -4.47 -6.28
N HIS A 370 -18.69 -4.38 -5.86
CA HIS A 370 -19.75 -3.58 -6.50
C HIS A 370 -19.94 -3.90 -7.99
N GLY A 371 -19.73 -5.16 -8.39
CA GLY A 371 -19.84 -5.61 -9.78
C GLY A 371 -18.77 -5.03 -10.71
N ARG A 372 -17.62 -4.62 -10.17
CA ARG A 372 -16.53 -4.03 -10.95
C ARG A 372 -15.95 -5.03 -11.93
N ILE A 373 -15.92 -4.67 -13.21
CA ILE A 373 -15.16 -5.36 -14.26
C ILE A 373 -14.29 -4.34 -14.97
N LEU A 374 -12.98 -4.58 -14.98
CA LEU A 374 -12.00 -3.83 -15.75
C LEU A 374 -11.48 -4.71 -16.89
N PHE A 375 -11.28 -4.13 -18.06
CA PHE A 375 -10.75 -4.79 -19.26
C PHE A 375 -9.56 -4.02 -19.81
N THR A 376 -8.54 -4.73 -20.25
CA THR A 376 -7.43 -4.19 -21.05
C THR A 376 -7.20 -5.00 -22.30
N ASN A 377 -6.84 -4.32 -23.39
CA ASN A 377 -6.31 -4.91 -24.64
C ASN A 377 -4.89 -4.40 -24.94
N SER A 378 -4.26 -3.76 -23.97
CA SER A 378 -2.96 -3.10 -24.12
C SER A 378 -1.92 -3.62 -23.11
N GLY A 379 -2.16 -4.81 -22.53
CA GLY A 379 -1.30 -5.39 -21.51
C GLY A 379 -1.29 -4.57 -20.22
N GLY A 380 -2.44 -3.94 -19.91
CA GLY A 380 -2.61 -3.13 -18.71
C GLY A 380 -2.16 -1.68 -18.84
N LYS A 381 -1.66 -1.21 -19.99
CA LYS A 381 -1.32 0.22 -20.15
C LYS A 381 -2.53 1.14 -19.97
N SER A 382 -3.72 0.64 -20.29
CA SER A 382 -5.00 1.29 -20.03
C SER A 382 -6.05 0.25 -19.65
N TRP A 383 -6.96 0.62 -18.75
CA TRP A 383 -8.06 -0.20 -18.30
C TRP A 383 -9.38 0.52 -18.55
N THR A 384 -10.38 -0.20 -19.05
CA THR A 384 -11.73 0.32 -19.30
C THR A 384 -12.74 -0.44 -18.44
N VAL A 385 -13.66 0.28 -17.81
CA VAL A 385 -14.77 -0.31 -17.06
C VAL A 385 -15.74 -0.96 -18.02
N ARG A 386 -16.19 -2.18 -17.71
CA ARG A 386 -17.26 -2.89 -18.43
C ARG A 386 -18.47 -3.04 -17.51
N PRO A 387 -19.69 -2.82 -18.00
CA PRO A 387 -20.90 -3.03 -17.22
C PRO A 387 -21.08 -4.53 -16.93
N SER A 388 -21.26 -4.89 -15.67
CA SER A 388 -21.57 -6.25 -15.23
C SER A 388 -23.06 -6.55 -15.17
N GLY A 389 -23.90 -5.52 -15.05
CA GLY A 389 -25.33 -5.68 -14.80
C GLY A 389 -25.70 -6.05 -13.35
N THR A 390 -24.71 -6.07 -12.43
CA THR A 390 -24.91 -6.38 -11.01
C THR A 390 -24.15 -5.42 -10.10
N THR A 391 -24.58 -5.33 -8.84
CA THR A 391 -23.84 -4.65 -7.76
C THR A 391 -23.19 -5.65 -6.78
N GLU A 392 -23.36 -6.96 -7.01
CA GLU A 392 -22.76 -7.98 -6.18
C GLU A 392 -21.24 -8.05 -6.43
N SER A 393 -20.49 -8.43 -5.39
CA SER A 393 -19.04 -8.63 -5.54
C SER A 393 -18.75 -9.80 -6.47
N LEU A 394 -17.79 -9.57 -7.39
CA LEU A 394 -17.29 -10.54 -8.35
C LEU A 394 -15.95 -11.07 -7.85
N ASN A 395 -15.85 -12.39 -7.67
CA ASN A 395 -14.74 -13.01 -6.95
C ASN A 395 -13.71 -13.70 -7.85
N ALA A 396 -14.13 -14.27 -8.99
CA ALA A 396 -13.22 -14.91 -9.92
C ALA A 396 -13.65 -14.73 -11.38
N VAL A 397 -12.67 -14.73 -12.29
CA VAL A 397 -12.86 -14.65 -13.73
C VAL A 397 -11.99 -15.67 -14.46
N SER A 398 -12.56 -16.39 -15.43
CA SER A 398 -11.87 -17.38 -16.24
C SER A 398 -12.30 -17.27 -17.70
N PHE A 399 -11.34 -17.40 -18.63
CA PHE A 399 -11.56 -17.46 -20.07
C PHE A 399 -10.93 -18.73 -20.64
N VAL A 400 -11.67 -19.45 -21.47
CA VAL A 400 -11.16 -20.65 -22.19
C VAL A 400 -10.57 -20.31 -23.54
N ASN A 401 -10.95 -19.18 -24.12
CA ASN A 401 -10.41 -18.63 -25.36
C ASN A 401 -10.59 -17.10 -25.36
N GLU A 402 -10.12 -16.41 -26.38
CA GLU A 402 -10.19 -14.96 -26.47
C GLU A 402 -11.59 -14.34 -26.43
N LYS A 403 -12.65 -15.16 -26.64
CA LYS A 403 -14.04 -14.67 -26.74
C LYS A 403 -14.92 -15.10 -25.57
N THR A 404 -14.70 -16.32 -25.04
CA THR A 404 -15.65 -16.97 -24.13
C THR A 404 -15.10 -17.05 -22.74
N GLY A 405 -15.81 -16.47 -21.76
CA GLY A 405 -15.39 -16.44 -20.37
C GLY A 405 -16.54 -16.31 -19.39
N TRP A 406 -16.27 -16.63 -18.14
CA TRP A 406 -17.21 -16.60 -17.02
C TRP A 406 -16.66 -15.81 -15.86
N ILE A 407 -17.56 -15.17 -15.13
CA ILE A 407 -17.28 -14.51 -13.86
C ILE A 407 -18.23 -15.10 -12.83
N VAL A 408 -17.71 -15.35 -11.63
CA VAL A 408 -18.52 -15.78 -10.49
C VAL A 408 -18.41 -14.80 -9.34
N GLY A 409 -19.44 -14.74 -8.48
CA GLY A 409 -19.48 -13.79 -7.38
C GLY A 409 -20.52 -14.15 -6.32
N ASN A 410 -20.79 -13.19 -5.46
CA ASN A 410 -21.70 -13.36 -4.33
C ASN A 410 -23.14 -13.62 -4.77
N LYS A 411 -23.93 -14.25 -3.88
CA LYS A 411 -25.35 -14.60 -4.06
C LYS A 411 -25.62 -15.42 -5.34
N GLY A 412 -24.69 -16.32 -5.68
CA GLY A 412 -24.81 -17.16 -6.86
C GLY A 412 -24.68 -16.42 -8.18
N THR A 413 -24.05 -15.24 -8.17
CA THR A 413 -23.81 -14.50 -9.40
C THR A 413 -22.91 -15.30 -10.33
N ILE A 414 -23.40 -15.59 -11.56
CA ILE A 414 -22.62 -16.15 -12.66
C ILE A 414 -22.88 -15.26 -13.87
N LEU A 415 -21.82 -14.73 -14.46
CA LEU A 415 -21.88 -13.95 -15.70
C LEU A 415 -21.14 -14.68 -16.81
N HIS A 416 -21.69 -14.68 -18.02
CA HIS A 416 -21.11 -15.30 -19.21
C HIS A 416 -20.91 -14.27 -20.32
N SER A 417 -19.79 -14.36 -21.01
CA SER A 417 -19.47 -13.54 -22.19
C SER A 417 -18.99 -14.43 -23.33
N VAL A 418 -19.42 -14.11 -24.55
CA VAL A 418 -19.02 -14.76 -25.82
C VAL A 418 -18.31 -13.78 -26.76
N ASN A 419 -17.98 -12.58 -26.29
CA ASN A 419 -17.42 -11.49 -27.09
C ASN A 419 -16.25 -10.78 -26.40
N ALA A 420 -15.36 -11.55 -25.78
CA ALA A 420 -14.16 -11.06 -25.10
C ALA A 420 -14.47 -10.13 -23.91
N GLY A 421 -15.59 -10.35 -23.20
CA GLY A 421 -15.99 -9.53 -22.07
C GLY A 421 -16.44 -8.10 -22.46
N VAL A 422 -16.78 -7.87 -23.72
CA VAL A 422 -17.39 -6.58 -24.16
C VAL A 422 -18.76 -6.43 -23.51
N THR A 423 -19.53 -7.52 -23.49
CA THR A 423 -20.80 -7.61 -22.75
C THR A 423 -20.84 -8.90 -21.93
N TRP A 424 -21.56 -8.81 -20.81
CA TRP A 424 -21.77 -9.89 -19.88
C TRP A 424 -23.27 -10.14 -19.68
N SER A 425 -23.67 -11.38 -19.75
CA SER A 425 -25.05 -11.81 -19.52
C SER A 425 -25.12 -12.62 -18.23
N ALA A 426 -26.08 -12.31 -17.36
CA ALA A 426 -26.31 -13.09 -16.16
C ALA A 426 -26.86 -14.47 -16.54
N VAL A 427 -26.26 -15.52 -15.99
CA VAL A 427 -26.77 -16.89 -16.08
C VAL A 427 -27.77 -17.10 -14.94
N THR A 428 -29.00 -17.43 -15.27
CA THR A 428 -30.04 -17.76 -14.29
C THR A 428 -29.95 -19.25 -13.96
N GLY A 429 -29.67 -19.57 -12.70
CA GLY A 429 -29.50 -20.96 -12.26
C GLY A 429 -29.99 -21.21 -10.83
N PRO A 430 -29.91 -22.48 -10.38
CA PRO A 430 -30.29 -22.84 -9.02
C PRO A 430 -29.27 -22.41 -7.97
N VAL A 431 -28.11 -21.90 -8.37
CA VAL A 431 -27.01 -21.51 -7.49
C VAL A 431 -27.41 -20.25 -6.70
N LYS A 432 -27.25 -20.29 -5.38
CA LYS A 432 -27.57 -19.17 -4.46
C LYS A 432 -26.44 -18.88 -3.48
N GLU A 433 -25.48 -19.75 -3.39
CA GLU A 433 -24.33 -19.62 -2.52
C GLU A 433 -23.37 -18.54 -3.07
N ASP A 434 -22.60 -17.91 -2.18
CA ASP A 434 -21.46 -17.10 -2.59
C ASP A 434 -20.44 -18.01 -3.29
N LEU A 435 -20.05 -17.65 -4.51
CA LEU A 435 -19.09 -18.37 -5.34
C LEU A 435 -17.75 -17.66 -5.31
N PHE A 436 -16.65 -18.40 -5.13
CA PHE A 436 -15.30 -17.85 -4.97
C PHE A 436 -14.33 -18.30 -6.08
N GLY A 437 -14.50 -19.51 -6.63
CA GLY A 437 -13.63 -20.07 -7.65
C GLY A 437 -14.38 -20.56 -8.88
N VAL A 438 -13.74 -20.49 -10.05
CA VAL A 438 -14.26 -20.95 -11.34
C VAL A 438 -13.17 -21.56 -12.19
N SER A 439 -13.43 -22.76 -12.76
CA SER A 439 -12.52 -23.48 -13.65
C SER A 439 -13.28 -24.03 -14.84
N PHE A 440 -12.91 -23.66 -16.06
CA PHE A 440 -13.42 -24.23 -17.30
C PHE A 440 -12.27 -24.88 -18.08
N VAL A 441 -12.45 -26.11 -18.51
CA VAL A 441 -11.48 -26.84 -19.35
C VAL A 441 -11.85 -26.79 -20.82
N SER A 442 -13.11 -26.52 -21.12
CA SER A 442 -13.62 -26.27 -22.47
C SER A 442 -14.77 -25.28 -22.43
N VAL A 443 -15.28 -24.86 -23.57
CA VAL A 443 -16.45 -23.96 -23.61
C VAL A 443 -17.66 -24.61 -22.91
N ALA A 444 -17.85 -25.92 -23.06
CA ALA A 444 -18.99 -26.62 -22.51
C ALA A 444 -18.81 -27.02 -21.03
N ASN A 445 -17.60 -27.48 -20.65
CA ASN A 445 -17.36 -28.07 -19.34
C ASN A 445 -16.70 -27.13 -18.35
N GLY A 446 -17.38 -26.86 -17.21
CA GLY A 446 -16.86 -25.99 -16.18
C GLY A 446 -17.43 -26.22 -14.79
N TRP A 447 -16.67 -25.84 -13.77
CA TRP A 447 -17.00 -25.98 -12.36
C TRP A 447 -16.91 -24.63 -11.66
N VAL A 448 -17.80 -24.42 -10.70
CA VAL A 448 -17.76 -23.29 -9.78
C VAL A 448 -17.85 -23.80 -8.35
N VAL A 449 -17.12 -23.14 -7.45
CA VAL A 449 -17.06 -23.53 -6.04
C VAL A 449 -17.35 -22.33 -5.14
N GLY A 450 -17.81 -22.61 -3.91
CA GLY A 450 -18.17 -21.54 -3.01
C GLY A 450 -18.47 -21.94 -1.57
N ALA A 451 -19.33 -21.13 -0.95
CA ALA A 451 -19.71 -21.29 0.45
C ALA A 451 -20.35 -22.65 0.73
N ARG A 452 -20.16 -23.14 1.97
CA ARG A 452 -20.77 -24.38 2.50
C ARG A 452 -20.43 -25.65 1.71
N GLY A 453 -19.24 -25.69 1.09
CA GLY A 453 -18.79 -26.84 0.30
C GLY A 453 -19.49 -26.99 -1.03
N ALA A 454 -20.15 -25.92 -1.51
CA ALA A 454 -20.85 -25.96 -2.78
C ALA A 454 -19.88 -26.16 -3.94
N ILE A 455 -20.16 -27.18 -4.78
CA ILE A 455 -19.56 -27.37 -6.11
C ILE A 455 -20.69 -27.55 -7.09
N TRP A 456 -20.66 -26.80 -8.18
CA TRP A 456 -21.61 -26.95 -9.28
C TRP A 456 -20.84 -27.16 -10.58
N HIS A 457 -21.37 -28.03 -11.43
CA HIS A 457 -20.79 -28.42 -12.70
C HIS A 457 -21.76 -28.13 -13.85
N THR A 458 -21.23 -27.62 -14.95
CA THR A 458 -21.95 -27.45 -16.22
C THR A 458 -21.29 -28.26 -17.32
N LYS A 459 -22.12 -28.79 -18.27
CA LYS A 459 -21.69 -29.47 -19.50
C LYS A 459 -22.25 -28.79 -20.76
N ASP A 460 -22.82 -27.56 -20.62
CA ASP A 460 -23.56 -26.83 -21.65
C ASP A 460 -23.34 -25.34 -21.61
N GLU A 461 -22.07 -24.92 -21.47
CA GLU A 461 -21.65 -23.49 -21.45
C GLU A 461 -22.20 -22.67 -20.27
N GLY A 462 -22.68 -23.36 -19.22
CA GLY A 462 -23.31 -22.72 -18.08
C GLY A 462 -24.82 -22.50 -18.22
N ALA A 463 -25.45 -23.05 -19.27
CA ALA A 463 -26.91 -22.99 -19.41
C ALA A 463 -27.61 -23.73 -18.29
N THR A 464 -27.07 -24.88 -17.89
CA THR A 464 -27.55 -25.65 -16.72
C THR A 464 -26.38 -25.97 -15.77
N TRP A 465 -26.68 -26.08 -14.48
CA TRP A 465 -25.73 -26.41 -13.43
C TRP A 465 -26.22 -27.54 -12.57
N GLN A 466 -25.38 -28.56 -12.35
CA GLN A 466 -25.65 -29.73 -11.51
C GLN A 466 -24.82 -29.60 -10.22
N PHE A 467 -25.48 -29.73 -9.07
CA PHE A 467 -24.82 -29.76 -7.77
C PHE A 467 -24.03 -31.07 -7.60
N GLN A 468 -22.79 -30.96 -7.15
CA GLN A 468 -21.92 -32.10 -6.85
C GLN A 468 -21.76 -32.27 -5.34
N GLN A 469 -22.00 -33.48 -4.85
CA GLN A 469 -21.97 -33.78 -3.42
C GLN A 469 -20.52 -33.91 -2.92
N THR A 470 -20.12 -33.05 -1.98
CA THR A 470 -18.77 -33.03 -1.41
C THR A 470 -18.68 -33.65 -0.01
N ASN A 471 -19.81 -33.82 0.69
CA ASN A 471 -19.88 -34.18 2.11
C ASN A 471 -19.04 -33.23 3.02
N SER A 472 -18.79 -31.98 2.57
CA SER A 472 -18.06 -30.95 3.26
C SER A 472 -18.92 -29.70 3.43
N LEU A 473 -18.82 -29.05 4.59
CA LEU A 473 -19.41 -27.72 4.84
C LEU A 473 -18.36 -26.61 4.83
N ASN A 474 -17.11 -26.93 4.53
CA ASN A 474 -16.05 -25.94 4.44
C ASN A 474 -16.29 -25.03 3.23
N TRP A 475 -15.98 -23.75 3.36
CA TRP A 475 -15.96 -22.85 2.21
C TRP A 475 -14.85 -23.29 1.27
N LEU A 476 -15.15 -23.37 -0.02
CA LEU A 476 -14.19 -23.69 -1.06
C LEU A 476 -13.83 -22.38 -1.77
N GLU A 477 -12.56 -22.01 -1.67
CA GLU A 477 -12.06 -20.71 -2.16
C GLU A 477 -11.64 -20.77 -3.63
N ASP A 478 -11.09 -21.93 -4.06
CA ASP A 478 -10.59 -22.08 -5.40
C ASP A 478 -10.74 -23.50 -5.92
N VAL A 479 -10.80 -23.65 -7.26
CA VAL A 479 -10.90 -24.92 -7.96
C VAL A 479 -10.09 -24.89 -9.24
N SER A 480 -9.38 -25.98 -9.52
CA SER A 480 -8.63 -26.12 -10.76
C SER A 480 -8.80 -27.53 -11.33
N PHE A 481 -9.23 -27.61 -12.58
CA PHE A 481 -9.29 -28.83 -13.37
C PHE A 481 -8.18 -28.79 -14.43
N VAL A 482 -7.50 -29.92 -14.59
CA VAL A 482 -6.46 -30.10 -15.62
C VAL A 482 -7.01 -30.69 -16.90
N ASP A 483 -8.12 -31.42 -16.79
CA ASP A 483 -8.92 -31.95 -17.87
C ASP A 483 -10.38 -32.14 -17.39
N GLU A 484 -11.23 -32.85 -18.19
CA GLU A 484 -12.64 -33.05 -17.86
C GLU A 484 -12.90 -33.99 -16.67
N LEU A 485 -11.88 -34.73 -16.22
CA LEU A 485 -12.01 -35.76 -15.18
C LEU A 485 -11.28 -35.39 -13.89
N HIS A 486 -10.10 -34.76 -14.00
CA HIS A 486 -9.20 -34.56 -12.86
C HIS A 486 -9.25 -33.13 -12.35
N GLY A 487 -9.64 -32.96 -11.12
CA GLY A 487 -9.76 -31.65 -10.47
C GLY A 487 -9.47 -31.69 -8.99
N VAL A 488 -9.09 -30.50 -8.47
CA VAL A 488 -8.88 -30.23 -7.04
C VAL A 488 -9.59 -28.97 -6.65
N ALA A 489 -10.23 -28.97 -5.47
CA ALA A 489 -10.79 -27.76 -4.84
C ALA A 489 -10.20 -27.60 -3.45
N VAL A 490 -9.96 -26.34 -3.03
CA VAL A 490 -9.34 -26.01 -1.75
C VAL A 490 -10.12 -24.94 -0.99
N GLY A 491 -9.94 -24.90 0.35
CA GLY A 491 -10.67 -23.90 1.11
C GLY A 491 -10.42 -23.88 2.61
N SER A 492 -11.42 -23.43 3.34
CA SER A 492 -11.38 -23.25 4.78
C SER A 492 -11.13 -24.55 5.54
N GLY A 493 -10.50 -24.46 6.72
CA GLY A 493 -10.21 -25.61 7.57
C GLY A 493 -9.28 -26.63 6.94
N GLY A 494 -8.36 -26.18 6.06
CA GLY A 494 -7.41 -27.03 5.35
C GLY A 494 -8.08 -28.00 4.37
N ALA A 495 -9.27 -27.69 3.87
CA ALA A 495 -9.98 -28.55 2.92
C ALA A 495 -9.19 -28.67 1.62
N ILE A 496 -8.92 -29.91 1.22
CA ILE A 496 -8.43 -30.29 -0.12
C ILE A 496 -9.34 -31.41 -0.58
N LEU A 497 -10.10 -31.17 -1.64
CA LEU A 497 -10.99 -32.17 -2.26
C LEU A 497 -10.45 -32.48 -3.64
N ARG A 498 -10.40 -33.76 -4.01
CA ARG A 498 -9.91 -34.25 -5.30
C ARG A 498 -10.95 -35.13 -5.98
N THR A 499 -11.06 -35.02 -7.29
CA THR A 499 -11.87 -35.86 -8.15
C THR A 499 -11.04 -36.46 -9.29
N GLU A 500 -11.45 -37.63 -9.78
CA GLU A 500 -10.90 -38.33 -10.93
C GLU A 500 -12.00 -38.72 -11.94
N ASP A 501 -13.22 -38.27 -11.72
CA ASP A 501 -14.42 -38.60 -12.49
C ASP A 501 -15.28 -37.38 -12.87
N GLY A 502 -14.62 -36.18 -12.95
CA GLY A 502 -15.30 -34.96 -13.31
C GLY A 502 -16.21 -34.41 -12.20
N GLY A 503 -15.99 -34.87 -10.95
CA GLY A 503 -16.73 -34.45 -9.78
C GLY A 503 -17.98 -35.26 -9.48
N GLU A 504 -18.19 -36.37 -10.16
CA GLU A 504 -19.24 -37.34 -9.75
C GLU A 504 -18.96 -37.80 -8.31
N THR A 505 -17.67 -37.95 -7.95
CA THR A 505 -17.21 -38.19 -6.57
C THR A 505 -16.05 -37.23 -6.20
N TRP A 506 -16.14 -36.69 -4.98
CA TRP A 506 -15.09 -35.88 -4.39
C TRP A 506 -14.52 -36.56 -3.15
N LYS A 507 -13.20 -36.78 -3.15
CA LYS A 507 -12.46 -37.40 -2.04
C LYS A 507 -11.67 -36.33 -1.29
N ARG A 508 -11.77 -36.31 0.04
CA ARG A 508 -10.94 -35.46 0.86
C ARG A 508 -9.51 -36.00 0.93
N VAL A 509 -8.53 -35.16 0.62
CA VAL A 509 -7.11 -35.41 0.87
C VAL A 509 -6.79 -34.94 2.29
N ASP A 510 -6.61 -35.87 3.22
CA ASP A 510 -6.47 -35.54 4.64
C ASP A 510 -5.02 -35.21 4.99
N ARG A 511 -4.81 -34.00 5.48
CA ARG A 511 -3.49 -33.47 5.86
C ARG A 511 -3.42 -32.93 7.28
N ASN A 512 -4.50 -33.08 8.05
CA ASN A 512 -4.62 -32.52 9.40
C ASN A 512 -4.33 -30.99 9.49
N LEU A 513 -4.58 -30.26 8.39
CA LEU A 513 -4.50 -28.79 8.33
C LEU A 513 -5.80 -28.16 8.82
N LYS A 514 -5.68 -27.00 9.48
CA LYS A 514 -6.84 -26.22 9.95
C LYS A 514 -6.87 -24.81 9.34
N GLU A 515 -5.78 -24.40 8.74
CA GLU A 515 -5.59 -23.09 8.12
C GLU A 515 -6.40 -23.00 6.83
N TRP A 516 -6.74 -21.76 6.44
CA TRP A 516 -7.39 -21.49 5.15
C TRP A 516 -6.40 -21.68 4.02
N LEU A 517 -6.85 -22.33 2.95
CA LEU A 517 -6.18 -22.45 1.67
C LEU A 517 -6.93 -21.54 0.69
N TYR A 518 -6.25 -20.54 0.14
CA TYR A 518 -6.91 -19.47 -0.62
C TYR A 518 -6.86 -19.67 -2.12
N ALA A 519 -5.80 -20.26 -2.65
CA ALA A 519 -5.65 -20.43 -4.09
C ALA A 519 -4.88 -21.71 -4.43
N LEU A 520 -5.17 -22.24 -5.61
CA LEU A 520 -4.46 -23.36 -6.18
C LEU A 520 -4.23 -23.17 -7.68
N VAL A 521 -3.14 -23.75 -8.20
CA VAL A 521 -2.84 -23.78 -9.63
C VAL A 521 -2.10 -25.06 -9.99
N PHE A 522 -2.39 -25.61 -11.15
CA PHE A 522 -1.60 -26.69 -11.75
C PHE A 522 -0.70 -26.14 -12.87
N ALA A 523 0.56 -26.53 -12.85
CA ALA A 523 1.53 -26.24 -13.90
C ALA A 523 1.43 -27.27 -15.05
N ASP A 524 1.05 -28.49 -14.72
CA ASP A 524 0.74 -29.63 -15.62
C ASP A 524 -0.16 -30.63 -14.86
N ALA A 525 -0.56 -31.72 -15.49
CA ALA A 525 -1.46 -32.70 -14.88
C ALA A 525 -0.94 -33.34 -13.58
N GLN A 526 0.37 -33.25 -13.30
CA GLN A 526 1.01 -33.84 -12.13
C GLN A 526 1.40 -32.83 -11.06
N ARG A 527 1.91 -31.66 -11.49
CA ARG A 527 2.46 -30.67 -10.58
C ARG A 527 1.51 -29.52 -10.35
N GLY A 528 1.14 -29.31 -9.09
CA GLY A 528 0.33 -28.20 -8.64
C GLY A 528 0.86 -27.55 -7.36
N TYR A 529 0.35 -26.37 -7.06
CA TYR A 529 0.70 -25.57 -5.88
C TYR A 529 -0.57 -25.05 -5.20
N ILE A 530 -0.58 -25.05 -3.87
CA ILE A 530 -1.61 -24.41 -3.05
C ILE A 530 -0.94 -23.39 -2.15
N VAL A 531 -1.60 -22.26 -1.93
CA VAL A 531 -1.17 -21.24 -0.98
C VAL A 531 -2.28 -20.91 0.00
N GLY A 532 -1.89 -20.43 1.20
CA GLY A 532 -2.86 -20.22 2.27
C GLY A 532 -2.41 -19.30 3.38
N ALA A 533 -3.15 -19.35 4.47
CA ALA A 533 -2.90 -18.58 5.66
C ALA A 533 -1.52 -18.92 6.27
N ARG A 534 -0.95 -17.93 6.99
CA ARG A 534 0.32 -18.09 7.72
C ARG A 534 1.51 -18.54 6.87
N GLY A 535 1.53 -18.16 5.59
CA GLY A 535 2.62 -18.48 4.69
C GLY A 535 2.64 -19.92 4.19
N ILE A 536 1.55 -20.65 4.30
CA ILE A 536 1.44 -22.01 3.79
C ILE A 536 1.66 -22.00 2.28
N VAL A 537 2.57 -22.86 1.82
CA VAL A 537 2.74 -23.26 0.43
C VAL A 537 2.83 -24.78 0.38
N LEU A 538 1.99 -25.42 -0.41
CA LEU A 538 2.00 -26.87 -0.63
C LEU A 538 2.29 -27.14 -2.10
N ARG A 539 2.94 -28.28 -2.39
CA ARG A 539 3.19 -28.77 -3.74
C ARG A 539 2.76 -30.23 -3.87
N THR A 540 2.13 -30.54 -4.97
CA THR A 540 1.93 -31.90 -5.45
C THR A 540 2.83 -32.21 -6.65
N ASP A 541 3.21 -33.48 -6.82
CA ASP A 541 3.93 -33.99 -7.96
C ASP A 541 3.18 -35.24 -8.57
N ASP A 542 1.97 -35.51 -8.08
CA ASP A 542 1.14 -36.70 -8.41
C ASP A 542 -0.33 -36.34 -8.73
N GLY A 543 -0.58 -35.13 -9.24
CA GLY A 543 -1.94 -34.72 -9.63
C GLY A 543 -2.87 -34.47 -8.43
N GLY A 544 -2.31 -34.10 -7.27
CA GLY A 544 -3.07 -33.74 -6.06
C GLY A 544 -3.42 -34.93 -5.16
N GLU A 545 -2.89 -36.15 -5.43
CA GLU A 545 -3.05 -37.29 -4.56
C GLU A 545 -2.34 -37.07 -3.22
N THR A 546 -1.11 -36.56 -3.27
CA THR A 546 -0.35 -36.16 -2.09
C THR A 546 0.20 -34.71 -2.22
N TRP A 547 0.36 -34.04 -1.08
CA TRP A 547 0.86 -32.67 -1.01
C TRP A 547 2.03 -32.60 -0.02
N LYS A 548 3.08 -31.84 -0.37
CA LYS A 548 4.27 -31.61 0.45
C LYS A 548 4.31 -30.15 0.88
N ASP A 549 4.69 -29.90 2.14
CA ASP A 549 4.93 -28.55 2.63
C ASP A 549 6.20 -27.97 2.03
N LEU A 550 6.16 -26.72 1.63
CA LEU A 550 7.31 -25.94 1.18
C LEU A 550 7.53 -24.75 2.14
N GLU A 551 8.78 -24.50 2.50
CA GLU A 551 9.12 -23.36 3.35
C GLU A 551 9.12 -22.06 2.53
N SER A 552 8.06 -21.28 2.64
CA SER A 552 7.92 -19.99 1.93
C SER A 552 8.83 -18.88 2.46
N GLY A 553 9.35 -19.01 3.69
CA GLY A 553 10.14 -17.97 4.38
C GLY A 553 9.31 -16.79 4.87
N VAL A 554 7.97 -16.86 4.81
CA VAL A 554 7.06 -15.79 5.21
C VAL A 554 5.96 -16.32 6.14
N SER A 555 5.42 -15.45 7.02
CA SER A 555 4.41 -15.83 8.02
C SER A 555 3.02 -15.22 7.80
N GLY A 556 2.88 -14.27 6.85
CA GLY A 556 1.58 -13.65 6.52
C GLY A 556 0.75 -14.49 5.57
N ASN A 557 -0.51 -14.11 5.35
CA ASN A 557 -1.40 -14.78 4.42
C ASN A 557 -0.92 -14.62 2.97
N LEU A 558 -0.94 -15.72 2.22
CA LEU A 558 -0.63 -15.79 0.80
C LEU A 558 -1.94 -16.06 0.05
N PHE A 559 -2.38 -15.11 -0.77
CA PHE A 559 -3.74 -15.09 -1.34
C PHE A 559 -3.82 -15.70 -2.73
N ALA A 560 -2.74 -15.60 -3.53
CA ALA A 560 -2.77 -16.12 -4.89
C ALA A 560 -1.43 -16.71 -5.29
N VAL A 561 -1.51 -17.70 -6.21
CA VAL A 561 -0.37 -18.38 -6.82
C VAL A 561 -0.58 -18.48 -8.32
N ALA A 562 0.48 -18.22 -9.08
CA ALA A 562 0.49 -18.41 -10.53
C ALA A 562 1.82 -19.03 -10.99
N VAL A 563 1.77 -19.75 -12.11
CA VAL A 563 2.94 -20.46 -12.67
C VAL A 563 3.18 -20.07 -14.12
N ALA A 564 4.46 -19.98 -14.49
CA ALA A 564 4.89 -19.84 -15.88
C ALA A 564 5.78 -21.04 -16.26
N GLY A 565 5.17 -22.22 -16.30
CA GLY A 565 5.85 -23.51 -16.45
C GLY A 565 6.04 -24.22 -15.11
N ARG A 566 6.68 -25.39 -15.17
CA ARG A 566 6.67 -26.36 -14.07
C ARG A 566 7.35 -25.87 -12.78
N ASN A 567 8.40 -25.08 -12.91
CA ASN A 567 9.25 -24.69 -11.77
C ASN A 567 9.23 -23.17 -11.48
N ASP A 568 8.59 -22.38 -12.30
CA ASP A 568 8.56 -20.92 -12.18
C ASP A 568 7.24 -20.49 -11.54
N VAL A 569 7.28 -20.15 -10.24
CA VAL A 569 6.12 -19.96 -9.38
C VAL A 569 6.15 -18.60 -8.72
N LEU A 570 5.07 -17.84 -8.85
CA LEU A 570 4.90 -16.53 -8.24
C LEU A 570 3.72 -16.55 -7.27
N VAL A 571 3.90 -15.98 -6.09
CA VAL A 571 2.88 -15.93 -5.04
C VAL A 571 2.72 -14.51 -4.53
N THR A 572 1.48 -14.09 -4.26
CA THR A 572 1.17 -12.78 -3.70
C THR A 572 0.36 -12.90 -2.40
N GLY A 573 0.43 -11.85 -1.55
CA GLY A 573 -0.21 -11.92 -0.24
C GLY A 573 -0.36 -10.57 0.47
N GLU A 574 -0.48 -10.65 1.78
CA GLU A 574 -0.61 -9.51 2.66
C GLU A 574 0.59 -8.57 2.58
N GLN A 575 0.34 -7.28 2.91
CA GLN A 575 1.38 -6.25 3.00
C GLN A 575 2.21 -6.09 1.71
N GLY A 576 1.56 -6.21 0.54
CA GLY A 576 2.21 -6.08 -0.75
C GLY A 576 3.22 -7.19 -1.05
N ARG A 577 3.17 -8.29 -0.33
CA ARG A 577 4.15 -9.36 -0.42
C ARG A 577 4.06 -10.08 -1.77
N ILE A 578 5.22 -10.24 -2.39
CA ILE A 578 5.40 -11.01 -3.62
C ILE A 578 6.64 -11.89 -3.41
N ILE A 579 6.48 -13.21 -3.51
CA ILE A 579 7.60 -14.17 -3.47
C ILE A 579 7.67 -14.96 -4.76
N HIS A 580 8.85 -15.25 -5.21
CA HIS A 580 9.12 -15.90 -6.50
C HIS A 580 10.08 -17.07 -6.32
N SER A 581 9.73 -18.21 -6.90
CA SER A 581 10.58 -19.39 -6.98
C SER A 581 10.82 -19.77 -8.43
N LYS A 582 12.06 -20.13 -8.76
CA LYS A 582 12.47 -20.64 -10.09
C LYS A 582 12.85 -22.08 -10.09
N ASP A 583 12.73 -22.76 -8.96
CA ASP A 583 13.14 -24.14 -8.72
C ASP A 583 11.99 -25.04 -8.23
N GLY A 584 10.77 -24.63 -8.49
CA GLY A 584 9.57 -25.40 -8.10
C GLY A 584 9.25 -25.28 -6.61
N GLY A 585 9.59 -24.18 -5.99
CA GLY A 585 9.30 -23.89 -4.58
C GLY A 585 10.33 -24.42 -3.59
N GLN A 586 11.50 -24.88 -4.06
CA GLN A 586 12.59 -25.29 -3.15
C GLN A 586 13.22 -24.08 -2.47
N THR A 587 13.34 -22.97 -3.20
CA THR A 587 13.78 -21.68 -2.66
C THR A 587 12.85 -20.56 -3.10
N TRP A 588 12.71 -19.52 -2.26
CA TRP A 588 11.86 -18.37 -2.53
C TRP A 588 12.64 -17.08 -2.35
N GLU A 589 12.48 -16.17 -3.30
CA GLU A 589 13.02 -14.82 -3.25
C GLU A 589 11.90 -13.81 -3.01
N LEU A 590 12.02 -12.99 -1.95
CA LEU A 590 11.11 -11.86 -1.73
C LEU A 590 11.38 -10.80 -2.79
N GLN A 591 10.35 -10.47 -3.56
CA GLN A 591 10.43 -9.43 -4.58
C GLN A 591 10.17 -8.05 -3.98
N PRO A 592 10.87 -6.99 -4.44
CA PRO A 592 10.52 -5.63 -4.10
C PRO A 592 9.08 -5.32 -4.50
N SER A 593 8.35 -4.62 -3.65
CA SER A 593 6.99 -4.12 -3.93
C SER A 593 6.96 -2.61 -3.72
N ILE A 594 6.14 -1.92 -4.51
CA ILE A 594 5.91 -0.47 -4.39
C ILE A 594 4.67 -0.14 -3.57
N THR A 595 4.09 -1.13 -2.92
CA THR A 595 2.92 -0.98 -2.06
C THR A 595 2.95 -1.97 -0.90
N SER A 596 2.41 -1.56 0.24
CA SER A 596 2.09 -2.44 1.37
C SER A 596 0.63 -2.90 1.37
N THR A 597 -0.16 -2.54 0.37
CA THR A 597 -1.54 -3.02 0.26
C THR A 597 -1.60 -4.53 -0.01
N SER A 598 -2.65 -5.20 0.44
CA SER A 598 -2.85 -6.64 0.18
C SER A 598 -3.07 -6.89 -1.32
N LEU A 599 -2.36 -7.88 -1.86
CA LEU A 599 -2.44 -8.30 -3.26
C LEU A 599 -3.18 -9.64 -3.30
N PHE A 600 -4.43 -9.60 -3.79
CA PHE A 600 -5.37 -10.73 -3.74
C PHE A 600 -5.23 -11.68 -4.91
N SER A 601 -4.70 -11.22 -6.03
CA SER A 601 -4.58 -12.04 -7.25
C SER A 601 -3.34 -11.70 -8.07
N VAL A 602 -2.89 -12.67 -8.84
CA VAL A 602 -1.73 -12.58 -9.72
C VAL A 602 -1.97 -13.29 -11.04
N ALA A 603 -1.65 -12.63 -12.15
CA ALA A 603 -1.55 -13.23 -13.46
C ALA A 603 -0.09 -13.25 -13.91
N TYR A 604 0.44 -14.43 -14.24
CA TYR A 604 1.83 -14.65 -14.63
C TYR A 604 1.92 -15.40 -15.94
N ARG A 605 2.48 -14.77 -16.98
CA ARG A 605 2.61 -15.32 -18.34
C ARG A 605 4.07 -15.56 -18.76
N GLY A 606 4.96 -15.60 -17.77
CA GLY A 606 6.40 -15.80 -17.98
C GLY A 606 7.20 -14.50 -18.16
N GLY A 607 8.46 -14.51 -17.70
CA GLY A 607 9.34 -13.34 -17.76
C GLY A 607 8.82 -12.16 -16.97
N ASN A 608 8.64 -11.01 -17.63
CA ASN A 608 8.11 -9.77 -17.04
C ASN A 608 6.61 -9.59 -17.21
N ASN A 609 5.93 -10.55 -17.83
CA ASN A 609 4.49 -10.47 -18.02
C ASN A 609 3.80 -10.90 -16.72
N ILE A 610 3.86 -10.00 -15.74
CA ILE A 610 3.28 -10.17 -14.40
C ILE A 610 2.37 -8.98 -14.11
N TRP A 611 1.15 -9.28 -13.71
CA TRP A 611 0.18 -8.32 -13.20
C TRP A 611 -0.33 -8.83 -11.86
N VAL A 612 -0.49 -7.93 -10.91
CA VAL A 612 -1.08 -8.25 -9.61
C VAL A 612 -2.23 -7.29 -9.34
N ALA A 613 -3.26 -7.79 -8.68
CA ALA A 613 -4.42 -7.00 -8.31
C ALA A 613 -4.73 -7.16 -6.81
N GLY A 614 -5.40 -6.16 -6.23
CA GLY A 614 -5.68 -6.23 -4.80
C GLY A 614 -6.52 -5.09 -4.26
N ARG A 615 -6.28 -4.80 -2.99
CA ARG A 615 -7.03 -3.85 -2.18
C ARG A 615 -6.96 -2.44 -2.74
N GLY A 616 -8.08 -1.69 -2.62
CA GLY A 616 -8.16 -0.30 -3.07
C GLY A 616 -8.09 -0.15 -4.58
N GLY A 617 -8.47 -1.18 -5.34
CA GLY A 617 -8.42 -1.20 -6.79
C GLY A 617 -7.01 -1.38 -7.36
N ALA A 618 -6.04 -1.77 -6.53
CA ALA A 618 -4.65 -1.88 -6.96
C ALA A 618 -4.49 -2.80 -8.16
N ILE A 619 -3.87 -2.30 -9.22
CA ILE A 619 -3.29 -3.10 -10.31
C ILE A 619 -1.86 -2.62 -10.53
N LEU A 620 -0.89 -3.53 -10.38
CA LEU A 620 0.51 -3.29 -10.66
C LEU A 620 0.97 -4.19 -11.80
N ARG A 621 1.85 -3.66 -12.66
CA ARG A 621 2.51 -4.40 -13.73
C ARG A 621 4.02 -4.38 -13.54
N ARG A 622 4.69 -5.49 -13.81
CA ARG A 622 6.16 -5.54 -13.82
C ARG A 622 6.71 -4.96 -15.11
N LEU A 623 7.75 -4.12 -15.00
CA LEU A 623 8.36 -3.43 -16.15
C LEU A 623 9.70 -4.03 -16.61
N GLU A 624 10.49 -4.63 -15.70
CA GLU A 624 11.86 -5.08 -16.02
C GLU A 624 12.21 -6.47 -15.48
N PRO A 625 13.17 -7.18 -16.12
CA PRO A 625 13.65 -8.47 -15.64
C PRO A 625 14.25 -8.32 -14.24
N ILE A 626 14.05 -9.35 -13.40
CA ILE A 626 14.83 -9.51 -12.18
C ILE A 626 16.28 -9.71 -12.62
N ALA A 627 17.13 -8.72 -12.40
CA ALA A 627 18.56 -8.96 -12.47
C ALA A 627 18.91 -9.92 -11.32
N THR A 628 19.09 -11.20 -11.64
CA THR A 628 19.62 -12.19 -10.69
C THR A 628 21.06 -11.83 -10.42
N VAL A 629 21.31 -11.07 -9.35
CA VAL A 629 22.62 -11.06 -8.70
C VAL A 629 22.62 -12.26 -7.77
N SER A 630 22.99 -13.42 -8.30
CA SER A 630 23.41 -14.54 -7.47
C SER A 630 24.70 -14.10 -6.77
N ILE A 631 24.60 -13.70 -5.51
CA ILE A 631 25.77 -13.58 -4.62
C ILE A 631 26.13 -15.00 -4.25
N PRO A 632 27.29 -15.53 -4.69
CA PRO A 632 27.73 -16.84 -4.22
C PRO A 632 27.98 -16.72 -2.71
N VAL A 633 27.29 -17.50 -1.90
CA VAL A 633 27.44 -17.57 -0.43
C VAL A 633 28.82 -18.05 0.03
N SER A 634 29.78 -18.28 -0.84
CA SER A 634 31.06 -18.93 -0.56
C SER A 634 32.24 -18.01 -0.29
N ARG A 635 32.09 -16.75 0.12
CA ARG A 635 33.21 -15.94 0.61
C ARG A 635 32.84 -14.93 1.69
N ILE A 636 32.38 -15.41 2.85
CA ILE A 636 32.52 -14.66 4.09
C ILE A 636 33.78 -15.17 4.77
N PRO A 637 34.80 -14.32 5.02
CA PRO A 637 35.99 -14.76 5.74
C PRO A 637 35.65 -15.22 7.17
N PRO A 638 36.34 -16.24 7.74
CA PRO A 638 36.01 -16.83 9.04
C PRO A 638 36.26 -15.94 10.27
N LEU A 639 36.57 -14.67 10.12
CA LEU A 639 37.09 -13.79 11.20
C LEU A 639 36.03 -13.04 12.00
N LEU A 640 34.73 -13.32 11.83
CA LEU A 640 33.66 -12.75 12.68
C LEU A 640 32.81 -13.83 13.40
N ARG A 641 33.38 -15.01 13.69
CA ARG A 641 32.83 -15.93 14.68
C ARG A 641 33.63 -15.79 15.98
N GLY A 642 33.26 -14.86 16.81
CA GLY A 642 33.84 -14.68 18.12
C GLY A 642 32.89 -13.91 19.04
N GLY A 643 32.36 -14.60 20.06
CA GLY A 643 31.77 -13.95 21.22
C GLY A 643 30.28 -14.23 21.43
N SER A 644 29.97 -15.39 22.02
CA SER A 644 28.72 -15.60 22.74
C SER A 644 28.72 -14.72 24.01
N ALA A 645 27.95 -13.64 24.01
CA ALA A 645 27.53 -13.00 25.24
C ALA A 645 26.04 -13.32 25.45
N LYS A 646 25.78 -14.20 26.41
CA LYS A 646 24.45 -14.39 27.00
C LYS A 646 24.10 -13.10 27.72
N THR A 647 23.18 -12.33 27.19
CA THR A 647 22.40 -11.37 27.98
C THR A 647 21.00 -11.91 28.14
N GLN A 648 20.69 -12.28 29.39
CA GLN A 648 19.34 -12.55 29.86
C GLN A 648 18.50 -11.29 29.66
N PHE A 649 17.44 -11.39 28.86
CA PHE A 649 16.36 -10.40 28.89
C PHE A 649 15.21 -10.98 29.70
N ASP A 650 14.95 -10.32 30.80
CA ASP A 650 13.76 -10.50 31.64
C ASP A 650 12.49 -10.22 30.81
N GLY A 651 11.47 -11.07 31.03
CA GLY A 651 10.20 -11.01 30.36
C GLY A 651 9.43 -9.73 30.67
N GLY A 652 9.32 -8.87 29.67
CA GLY A 652 8.32 -7.80 29.60
C GLY A 652 7.15 -8.29 28.78
N GLU A 653 5.96 -8.23 29.32
CA GLU A 653 4.71 -8.54 28.64
C GLU A 653 4.57 -7.76 27.31
N PRO A 654 3.94 -8.34 26.28
CA PRO A 654 3.72 -7.62 25.01
C PRO A 654 2.77 -6.45 25.23
N VAL A 655 3.28 -5.25 24.96
CA VAL A 655 2.47 -4.03 24.97
C VAL A 655 1.49 -4.09 23.78
N ASP A 656 0.21 -3.97 24.10
CA ASP A 656 -0.90 -3.92 23.13
C ASP A 656 -0.72 -2.76 22.15
N ASP A 657 -0.59 -3.09 20.85
CA ASP A 657 -0.45 -2.15 19.72
C ASP A 657 -1.73 -1.35 19.41
N GLY A 658 -2.62 -1.16 20.39
CA GLY A 658 -3.98 -0.62 20.23
C GLY A 658 -4.10 0.82 19.71
N ASP A 659 -3.06 1.64 19.76
CA ASP A 659 -3.16 3.09 19.54
C ASP A 659 -2.51 3.62 18.25
N ILE A 660 -2.06 2.77 17.33
CA ILE A 660 -1.68 3.19 15.98
C ILE A 660 -2.92 3.05 15.09
N PRO A 661 -3.28 4.04 14.25
CA PRO A 661 -4.38 3.89 13.31
C PRO A 661 -4.08 2.74 12.34
N LYS A 662 -4.50 1.54 12.68
CA LYS A 662 -4.46 0.39 11.77
C LYS A 662 -5.51 0.61 10.70
N ALA A 663 -5.13 0.46 9.46
CA ALA A 663 -6.11 0.18 8.41
C ALA A 663 -6.98 -0.98 8.90
N LEU A 664 -8.29 -0.76 8.96
CA LEU A 664 -9.23 -1.79 9.39
C LEU A 664 -9.04 -3.03 8.49
N PRO A 665 -9.02 -4.24 9.07
CA PRO A 665 -9.12 -5.45 8.27
C PRO A 665 -10.43 -5.43 7.49
N PRO A 666 -10.52 -6.11 6.34
CA PRO A 666 -11.74 -6.18 5.56
C PRO A 666 -12.87 -6.65 6.47
N LYS A 667 -13.99 -5.92 6.49
CA LYS A 667 -15.18 -6.36 7.20
C LYS A 667 -15.56 -7.71 6.62
N LYS A 668 -15.42 -8.77 7.42
CA LYS A 668 -16.06 -10.04 7.12
C LYS A 668 -17.54 -9.77 6.88
N PRO A 669 -18.17 -10.42 5.89
CA PRO A 669 -19.60 -10.30 5.71
C PRO A 669 -20.28 -10.67 7.03
N VAL A 670 -21.19 -9.81 7.46
CA VAL A 670 -22.02 -10.02 8.64
C VAL A 670 -22.77 -11.30 8.41
N LYS A 671 -22.63 -12.28 9.30
CA LYS A 671 -23.50 -13.48 9.32
C LYS A 671 -24.93 -13.05 9.54
N PRO A 672 -25.89 -13.69 8.85
CA PRO A 672 -27.29 -13.56 9.21
C PRO A 672 -27.56 -14.12 10.63
#